data_9757a398cf9827e1f4349dae6db61b56
#
_entry.id   9757a398cf9827e1f4349dae6db61b56
#
_cell.length_a   1.000
_cell.length_b   1.000
_cell.length_c   1.000
_cell.angle_alpha   90.00
_cell.angle_beta   90.00
_cell.angle_gamma   90.00
#
_symmetry.space_group_name_H-M   'P 1'
#
loop_
_entity.id
_entity.type
_entity.pdbx_description
1 polymer ?
#
loop_
_entity_poly.entity_id
_entity_poly.type
_entity_poly.pdbx_seq_one_letter_code
_entity_poly.pdbx_strand_id
1 'polypeptide(L)'
;RYYVTLGLLSNGGLYNGVDKKGKENANTSLTRFNFRTNIDINISKQLSAALYAGGNIGEHTTPGGSYDAYSLLALTRRIPSVAFPIYNPNETMGGNAVFTNPVGDLLKQGLNKENSRRLQIILQLKYDLNKLLPGLDASVAAGYYNTLIETSPKTRTYARYALSQTGVDANNMPVYAYTPFGVDSPLTAEEGFKTDATRFNLRGQLTYKQSFGMHDVKALLFALSDIYKEYGVRYDRKYINYGANVEYGYRKTYFATLSTSYMGSDNFYESKRFGLFPSLSLGWILSNESFLKQCNTVDFLKLRASYGMVGNDQTQGRHLFDAVYKSNGGYLFGVNSNNSSGFRALMLANKDATWEHKHIFNLGVDATLWKNFDITFDLFSERQSGILTQSYSSVPGIVGASFGSLVPYINVGEVKNHGFELNLSYHGNINKKVNYFVNGMLSYAKNEIVNMGEEAKAYPYLYRRGHAIDTPYTLIAQGLYGTNDFDNAGNLATGSAIPQFGQVRPGDIRYKDLNNDNVIDDKDITAAGYSTVPEWMYSLRFGFKWNNFDFEALAYGVANRTLTLAGTGIYSFQDNSSASTLAMDSWTESNPNASYPRLSSTIFSNNYRSSTYWQRSGAYLRLRHVQLGYTLTSPFLNKMKIKNMYLYVNATNLFTISKLNGLFDAEMNTMNNYPITKTVNVGLKVSL
;
A
#
# COMPACT_ATOMS: atom_id res chain seq x y z
N ARG A 1 -4.74 -19.81 -32.71
CA ARG A 1 -5.77 -19.24 -31.80
C ARG A 1 -5.50 -17.77 -31.62
N TYR A 2 -6.55 -17.00 -31.44
CA TYR A 2 -6.40 -15.57 -31.14
C TYR A 2 -7.40 -15.15 -30.06
N TYR A 3 -7.03 -14.15 -29.30
CA TYR A 3 -7.86 -13.50 -28.29
C TYR A 3 -7.58 -12.01 -28.32
N VAL A 4 -8.61 -11.17 -28.39
CA VAL A 4 -8.49 -9.72 -28.38
C VAL A 4 -9.47 -9.16 -27.35
N THR A 5 -9.01 -8.24 -26.51
CA THR A 5 -9.86 -7.45 -25.62
C THR A 5 -9.58 -5.97 -25.79
N LEU A 6 -10.63 -5.20 -25.73
CA LEU A 6 -10.61 -3.74 -25.66
C LEU A 6 -11.43 -3.33 -24.43
N GLY A 7 -10.97 -2.32 -23.70
CA GLY A 7 -11.67 -1.83 -22.53
C GLY A 7 -11.50 -0.33 -22.38
N LEU A 8 -12.57 0.34 -22.00
CA LEU A 8 -12.58 1.76 -21.65
C LEU A 8 -12.99 1.88 -20.18
N LEU A 9 -12.24 2.63 -19.41
CA LEU A 9 -12.55 3.04 -18.05
C LEU A 9 -12.66 4.56 -18.02
N SER A 10 -13.75 5.07 -17.45
CA SER A 10 -13.89 6.48 -17.10
C SER A 10 -14.35 6.61 -15.66
N ASN A 11 -13.63 7.39 -14.88
CA ASN A 11 -13.91 7.63 -13.47
C ASN A 11 -13.81 9.13 -13.19
N GLY A 12 -14.79 9.68 -12.47
CA GLY A 12 -14.83 11.08 -12.03
C GLY A 12 -14.40 11.24 -10.57
N GLY A 13 -14.09 12.47 -10.18
CA GLY A 13 -13.72 12.83 -8.82
C GLY A 13 -14.93 13.02 -7.89
N LEU A 14 -14.63 13.20 -6.61
CA LEU A 14 -15.63 13.35 -5.53
C LEU A 14 -16.11 14.78 -5.31
N TYR A 15 -15.48 15.78 -5.94
CA TYR A 15 -15.87 17.17 -5.74
C TYR A 15 -17.17 17.48 -6.49
N ASN A 16 -18.29 17.55 -5.75
CA ASN A 16 -19.60 17.88 -6.29
C ASN A 16 -19.82 19.40 -6.27
N GLY A 17 -20.70 19.89 -7.18
CA GLY A 17 -21.07 21.31 -7.26
C GLY A 17 -20.02 22.21 -7.92
N VAL A 18 -18.93 21.65 -8.43
CA VAL A 18 -17.95 22.35 -9.23
C VAL A 18 -18.51 22.55 -10.63
N ASP A 19 -18.42 23.77 -11.18
CA ASP A 19 -18.95 24.06 -12.51
C ASP A 19 -18.24 23.20 -13.58
N LYS A 20 -19.01 22.28 -14.19
CA LYS A 20 -18.54 21.36 -15.23
C LYS A 20 -18.47 22.01 -16.62
N LYS A 21 -18.93 23.26 -16.77
CA LYS A 21 -19.06 23.92 -18.08
C LYS A 21 -17.76 24.53 -18.61
N GLY A 22 -16.73 24.62 -17.79
CA GLY A 22 -15.42 25.16 -18.21
C GLY A 22 -14.48 24.11 -18.80
N LYS A 23 -13.67 24.49 -19.82
CA LYS A 23 -12.58 23.66 -20.36
C LYS A 23 -11.48 23.35 -19.32
N GLU A 24 -11.49 24.01 -18.16
CA GLU A 24 -10.50 23.95 -17.08
C GLU A 24 -11.04 23.25 -15.82
N ASN A 25 -11.93 22.27 -15.98
CA ASN A 25 -12.43 21.51 -14.84
C ASN A 25 -11.28 20.72 -14.21
N ALA A 26 -10.82 21.16 -13.05
CA ALA A 26 -9.73 20.57 -12.29
C ALA A 26 -10.18 19.44 -11.34
N ASN A 27 -11.46 19.01 -11.37
CA ASN A 27 -11.89 17.85 -10.61
C ASN A 27 -11.11 16.62 -11.08
N THR A 28 -10.73 15.77 -10.13
CA THR A 28 -9.99 14.53 -10.44
C THR A 28 -10.78 13.66 -11.42
N SER A 29 -10.17 13.25 -12.50
CA SER A 29 -10.77 12.32 -13.46
C SER A 29 -9.73 11.39 -14.05
N LEU A 30 -10.13 10.17 -14.38
CA LEU A 30 -9.31 9.18 -15.04
C LEU A 30 -10.07 8.60 -16.22
N THR A 31 -9.51 8.73 -17.41
CA THR A 31 -9.97 8.01 -18.60
C THR A 31 -8.85 7.09 -19.05
N ARG A 32 -9.12 5.80 -19.24
CA ARG A 32 -8.12 4.82 -19.65
C ARG A 32 -8.68 3.84 -20.67
N PHE A 33 -8.00 3.76 -21.79
CA PHE A 33 -8.23 2.75 -22.81
C PHE A 33 -7.23 1.61 -22.60
N ASN A 34 -7.71 0.36 -22.58
CA ASN A 34 -6.89 -0.84 -22.46
C ASN A 34 -7.07 -1.70 -23.69
N PHE A 35 -5.99 -2.31 -24.17
CA PHE A 35 -6.05 -3.32 -25.21
C PHE A 35 -5.17 -4.52 -24.84
N ARG A 36 -5.56 -5.69 -25.30
CA ARG A 36 -4.76 -6.90 -25.20
C ARG A 36 -5.07 -7.82 -26.37
N THR A 37 -4.01 -8.39 -26.95
CA THR A 37 -4.13 -9.45 -27.98
C THR A 37 -3.17 -10.58 -27.63
N ASN A 38 -3.63 -11.80 -27.77
CA ASN A 38 -2.82 -13.02 -27.65
C ASN A 38 -3.03 -13.82 -28.92
N ILE A 39 -1.94 -14.22 -29.58
CA ILE A 39 -1.96 -14.94 -30.85
C ILE A 39 -1.04 -16.15 -30.71
N ASP A 40 -1.58 -17.36 -30.84
CA ASP A 40 -0.81 -18.60 -30.87
C ASP A 40 -0.83 -19.14 -32.30
N ILE A 41 0.35 -19.42 -32.86
CA ILE A 41 0.58 -19.85 -34.21
C ILE A 41 1.38 -21.16 -34.19
N ASN A 42 0.84 -22.21 -34.79
CA ASN A 42 1.62 -23.40 -35.10
C ASN A 42 2.27 -23.20 -36.48
N ILE A 43 3.58 -22.93 -36.51
CA ILE A 43 4.36 -22.69 -37.74
C ILE A 43 4.62 -24.01 -38.44
N SER A 44 4.93 -25.05 -37.65
CA SER A 44 5.09 -26.43 -38.12
C SER A 44 4.62 -27.43 -37.05
N LYS A 45 4.74 -28.73 -37.30
CA LYS A 45 4.44 -29.77 -36.29
C LYS A 45 5.35 -29.66 -35.06
N GLN A 46 6.53 -29.04 -35.19
CA GLN A 46 7.52 -28.94 -34.12
C GLN A 46 7.69 -27.49 -33.59
N LEU A 47 7.40 -26.49 -34.40
CA LEU A 47 7.62 -25.08 -34.05
C LEU A 47 6.28 -24.37 -33.85
N SER A 48 6.10 -23.79 -32.69
CA SER A 48 5.01 -22.87 -32.37
C SER A 48 5.55 -21.51 -31.93
N ALA A 49 4.79 -20.47 -32.23
CA ALA A 49 5.04 -19.10 -31.80
C ALA A 49 3.84 -18.58 -31.03
N ALA A 50 4.07 -17.81 -29.99
CA ALA A 50 3.04 -17.06 -29.29
C ALA A 50 3.44 -15.60 -29.19
N LEU A 51 2.51 -14.71 -29.55
CA LEU A 51 2.64 -13.26 -29.41
C LEU A 51 1.61 -12.78 -28.39
N TYR A 52 2.09 -12.16 -27.34
CA TYR A 52 1.26 -11.48 -26.35
C TYR A 52 1.57 -10.00 -26.40
N ALA A 53 0.62 -9.20 -26.81
CA ALA A 53 0.75 -7.74 -26.86
C ALA A 53 -0.41 -7.11 -26.09
N GLY A 54 -0.09 -6.12 -25.28
CA GLY A 54 -1.10 -5.39 -24.53
C GLY A 54 -0.57 -4.07 -24.02
N GLY A 55 -1.49 -3.23 -23.61
CA GLY A 55 -1.13 -1.94 -23.05
C GLY A 55 -2.33 -1.12 -22.64
N ASN A 56 -2.03 0.07 -22.18
CA ASN A 56 -3.04 1.07 -21.90
C ASN A 56 -2.55 2.48 -22.25
N ILE A 57 -3.52 3.32 -22.59
CA ILE A 57 -3.35 4.76 -22.75
C ILE A 57 -4.33 5.40 -21.78
N GLY A 58 -3.85 6.26 -20.88
CA GLY A 58 -4.65 6.91 -19.87
C GLY A 58 -4.40 8.39 -19.78
N GLU A 59 -5.43 9.15 -19.50
CA GLU A 59 -5.37 10.54 -19.09
C GLU A 59 -5.92 10.64 -17.68
N HIS A 60 -5.12 11.19 -16.76
CA HIS A 60 -5.49 11.47 -15.39
C HIS A 60 -5.39 12.99 -15.17
N THR A 61 -6.49 13.62 -14.82
CA THR A 61 -6.55 15.04 -14.48
C THR A 61 -6.67 15.20 -12.98
N THR A 62 -5.91 16.13 -12.42
CA THR A 62 -5.97 16.53 -10.99
C THR A 62 -5.99 18.05 -10.89
N PRO A 63 -6.41 18.64 -9.75
CA PRO A 63 -6.27 20.06 -9.49
C PRO A 63 -4.84 20.54 -9.71
N GLY A 64 -4.67 21.73 -10.25
CA GLY A 64 -3.39 22.39 -10.44
C GLY A 64 -2.92 23.15 -9.19
N GLY A 65 -1.77 23.81 -9.31
CA GLY A 65 -1.22 24.63 -8.24
C GLY A 65 -0.57 23.83 -7.12
N SER A 66 -0.60 24.38 -5.90
CA SER A 66 0.10 23.84 -4.74
C SER A 66 -0.63 22.64 -4.08
N TYR A 67 -1.87 22.38 -4.45
CA TYR A 67 -2.71 21.36 -3.81
C TYR A 67 -3.18 20.33 -4.82
N ASP A 68 -2.77 19.09 -4.61
CA ASP A 68 -3.37 17.94 -5.27
C ASP A 68 -4.76 17.61 -4.65
N ALA A 69 -5.46 16.62 -5.20
CA ALA A 69 -6.78 16.25 -4.70
C ALA A 69 -6.79 15.83 -3.22
N TYR A 70 -5.69 15.28 -2.70
CA TYR A 70 -5.57 14.86 -1.31
C TYR A 70 -5.35 16.05 -0.38
N SER A 71 -4.41 16.91 -0.73
CA SER A 71 -4.06 18.12 0.01
C SER A 71 -5.23 19.11 0.07
N LEU A 72 -6.02 19.20 -1.02
CA LEU A 72 -7.22 20.03 -1.06
C LEU A 72 -8.29 19.54 -0.07
N LEU A 73 -8.48 18.23 0.06
CA LEU A 73 -9.40 17.67 1.05
C LEU A 73 -8.90 17.91 2.49
N ALA A 74 -7.61 17.81 2.72
CA ALA A 74 -7.00 18.14 4.01
C ALA A 74 -7.19 19.61 4.35
N LEU A 75 -7.05 20.51 3.36
CA LEU A 75 -7.28 21.94 3.52
C LEU A 75 -8.71 22.28 3.95
N THR A 76 -9.72 21.62 3.37
CA THR A 76 -11.14 21.82 3.76
C THR A 76 -11.41 21.49 5.22
N ARG A 77 -10.66 20.53 5.81
CA ARG A 77 -10.78 20.18 7.22
C ARG A 77 -10.01 21.13 8.15
N ARG A 78 -9.04 21.83 7.60
CA ARG A 78 -8.22 22.78 8.35
C ARG A 78 -8.91 24.14 8.50
N ILE A 79 -9.59 24.64 7.48
CA ILE A 79 -10.15 25.99 7.47
C ILE A 79 -11.39 26.08 8.36
N PRO A 80 -11.42 26.96 9.37
CA PRO A 80 -12.62 27.23 10.13
C PRO A 80 -13.75 27.77 9.23
N SER A 81 -14.97 27.30 9.43
CA SER A 81 -16.15 27.71 8.62
C SER A 81 -16.45 29.21 8.71
N VAL A 82 -15.97 29.86 9.76
CA VAL A 82 -16.12 31.30 10.02
C VAL A 82 -14.96 32.14 9.49
N ALA A 83 -13.93 31.52 8.87
CA ALA A 83 -12.73 32.26 8.45
C ALA A 83 -13.00 33.26 7.32
N PHE A 84 -13.86 32.89 6.37
CA PHE A 84 -14.30 33.73 5.25
C PHE A 84 -15.43 33.02 4.47
N PRO A 85 -16.27 33.75 3.71
CA PRO A 85 -17.25 33.15 2.82
C PRO A 85 -16.56 32.59 1.57
N ILE A 86 -17.14 31.57 0.91
CA ILE A 86 -16.61 31.04 -0.38
C ILE A 86 -16.55 32.17 -1.42
N TYR A 87 -17.64 32.93 -1.56
CA TYR A 87 -17.75 34.12 -2.38
C TYR A 87 -18.12 35.30 -1.49
N ASN A 88 -17.44 36.41 -1.66
CA ASN A 88 -17.81 37.68 -1.03
C ASN A 88 -19.08 38.26 -1.69
N PRO A 89 -19.77 39.26 -1.06
CA PRO A 89 -20.94 39.90 -1.63
C PRO A 89 -20.73 40.52 -3.01
N ASN A 90 -19.51 40.86 -3.38
CA ASN A 90 -19.12 41.34 -4.71
C ASN A 90 -18.66 40.24 -5.67
N GLU A 91 -18.99 38.97 -5.38
CA GLU A 91 -18.66 37.78 -6.17
C GLU A 91 -17.16 37.42 -6.26
N THR A 92 -16.29 38.15 -5.57
CA THR A 92 -14.87 37.77 -5.48
C THR A 92 -14.68 36.55 -4.56
N MET A 93 -13.58 35.79 -4.78
CA MET A 93 -13.24 34.67 -3.92
C MET A 93 -12.86 35.15 -2.51
N GLY A 94 -13.52 34.61 -1.49
CA GLY A 94 -13.12 34.84 -0.10
C GLY A 94 -11.77 34.20 0.23
N GLY A 95 -11.06 34.75 1.21
CA GLY A 95 -9.77 34.25 1.69
C GLY A 95 -9.06 35.27 2.56
N ASN A 96 -7.95 34.86 3.19
CA ASN A 96 -7.16 35.76 4.05
C ASN A 96 -5.66 35.48 3.93
N ALA A 97 -4.87 36.08 4.79
CA ALA A 97 -3.41 35.87 4.80
C ALA A 97 -2.99 34.45 5.17
N VAL A 98 -3.81 33.74 5.96
CA VAL A 98 -3.49 32.40 6.51
C VAL A 98 -4.00 31.28 5.62
N PHE A 99 -5.21 31.43 5.06
CA PHE A 99 -5.89 30.38 4.33
C PHE A 99 -6.24 30.81 2.91
N THR A 100 -6.00 29.91 1.96
CA THR A 100 -6.55 29.99 0.60
C THR A 100 -7.98 29.48 0.57
N ASN A 101 -8.71 29.77 -0.48
CA ASN A 101 -10.06 29.31 -0.67
C ASN A 101 -10.07 27.94 -1.37
N PRO A 102 -10.53 26.82 -0.75
CA PRO A 102 -10.48 25.50 -1.38
C PRO A 102 -11.26 25.42 -2.70
N VAL A 103 -12.36 26.16 -2.82
CA VAL A 103 -13.14 26.24 -4.06
C VAL A 103 -12.36 27.05 -5.12
N GLY A 104 -11.73 28.15 -4.71
CA GLY A 104 -10.83 28.92 -5.56
C GLY A 104 -9.62 28.12 -6.01
N ASP A 105 -8.99 27.35 -5.12
CA ASP A 105 -7.87 26.46 -5.44
C ASP A 105 -8.28 25.40 -6.46
N LEU A 106 -9.49 24.83 -6.34
CA LEU A 106 -10.02 23.86 -7.28
C LEU A 106 -10.37 24.48 -8.65
N LEU A 107 -10.97 25.68 -8.65
CA LEU A 107 -11.53 26.28 -9.89
C LEU A 107 -10.59 27.24 -10.59
N LYS A 108 -9.66 27.89 -9.88
CA LYS A 108 -8.88 29.02 -10.36
C LYS A 108 -7.39 28.74 -10.53
N GLN A 109 -6.82 27.74 -9.85
CA GLN A 109 -5.39 27.45 -9.95
C GLN A 109 -4.98 26.64 -11.18
N GLY A 110 -5.94 26.21 -12.02
CA GLY A 110 -5.68 25.40 -13.21
C GLY A 110 -5.73 23.90 -12.93
N LEU A 111 -5.03 23.11 -13.72
CA LEU A 111 -5.08 21.64 -13.66
C LEU A 111 -3.72 21.02 -14.00
N ASN A 112 -3.52 19.82 -13.55
CA ASN A 112 -2.40 18.96 -13.96
C ASN A 112 -2.96 17.77 -14.75
N LYS A 113 -2.44 17.57 -15.96
CA LYS A 113 -2.74 16.41 -16.79
C LYS A 113 -1.54 15.45 -16.78
N GLU A 114 -1.82 14.19 -16.49
CA GLU A 114 -0.87 13.11 -16.58
C GLU A 114 -1.32 12.16 -17.70
N ASN A 115 -0.54 12.08 -18.78
CA ASN A 115 -0.75 11.16 -19.88
C ASN A 115 0.14 9.93 -19.69
N SER A 116 -0.46 8.78 -19.49
CA SER A 116 0.26 7.51 -19.32
C SER A 116 0.10 6.61 -20.55
N ARG A 117 1.22 6.05 -21.01
CA ARG A 117 1.26 5.05 -22.08
C ARG A 117 2.07 3.88 -21.58
N ARG A 118 1.47 2.70 -21.57
CA ARG A 118 2.16 1.46 -21.20
C ARG A 118 1.98 0.46 -22.31
N LEU A 119 3.09 -0.12 -22.75
CA LEU A 119 3.15 -1.14 -23.77
C LEU A 119 3.88 -2.37 -23.21
N GLN A 120 3.33 -3.54 -23.48
CA GLN A 120 3.95 -4.82 -23.19
C GLN A 120 3.86 -5.71 -24.41
N ILE A 121 5.00 -6.25 -24.86
CA ILE A 121 5.07 -7.20 -25.96
C ILE A 121 5.91 -8.37 -25.51
N ILE A 122 5.41 -9.59 -25.65
CA ILE A 122 6.16 -10.82 -25.41
C ILE A 122 6.02 -11.70 -26.64
N LEU A 123 7.17 -12.07 -27.20
CA LEU A 123 7.29 -13.07 -28.25
C LEU A 123 7.89 -14.34 -27.66
N GLN A 124 7.22 -15.45 -27.83
CA GLN A 124 7.72 -16.76 -27.40
C GLN A 124 7.78 -17.71 -28.62
N LEU A 125 8.89 -18.38 -28.76
CA LEU A 125 9.08 -19.49 -29.69
C LEU A 125 9.25 -20.76 -28.86
N LYS A 126 8.54 -21.80 -29.23
CA LYS A 126 8.63 -23.13 -28.62
C LYS A 126 8.91 -24.16 -29.70
N TYR A 127 9.94 -24.98 -29.48
CA TYR A 127 10.33 -26.06 -30.38
C TYR A 127 10.22 -27.40 -29.66
N ASP A 128 9.47 -28.30 -30.28
CA ASP A 128 9.28 -29.67 -29.82
C ASP A 128 10.51 -30.55 -30.24
N LEU A 129 11.22 -31.03 -29.23
CA LEU A 129 12.41 -31.84 -29.38
C LEU A 129 12.14 -33.36 -29.16
N ASN A 130 10.88 -33.79 -29.25
CA ASN A 130 10.50 -35.21 -29.04
C ASN A 130 11.24 -36.18 -29.94
N LYS A 131 11.72 -35.75 -31.10
CA LYS A 131 12.55 -36.59 -31.99
C LYS A 131 13.94 -36.84 -31.42
N LEU A 132 14.48 -35.95 -30.63
CA LEU A 132 15.76 -36.11 -29.95
C LEU A 132 15.63 -36.86 -28.64
N LEU A 133 14.64 -36.46 -27.82
CA LEU A 133 14.31 -37.11 -26.55
C LEU A 133 12.82 -36.95 -26.30
N PRO A 134 12.05 -38.07 -26.19
CA PRO A 134 10.64 -38.03 -25.92
C PRO A 134 10.31 -37.24 -24.66
N GLY A 135 9.41 -36.27 -24.76
CA GLY A 135 9.03 -35.37 -23.67
C GLY A 135 9.89 -34.13 -23.49
N LEU A 136 10.89 -33.90 -24.38
CA LEU A 136 11.72 -32.70 -24.32
C LEU A 136 11.15 -31.58 -25.22
N ASP A 137 11.10 -30.39 -24.70
CA ASP A 137 10.85 -29.18 -25.47
C ASP A 137 11.78 -28.03 -25.05
N ALA A 138 12.07 -27.14 -25.99
CA ALA A 138 12.85 -25.92 -25.77
C ALA A 138 11.98 -24.70 -26.08
N SER A 139 12.13 -23.64 -25.32
CA SER A 139 11.51 -22.37 -25.63
C SER A 139 12.41 -21.17 -25.35
N VAL A 140 12.22 -20.12 -26.15
CA VAL A 140 12.85 -18.82 -25.95
C VAL A 140 11.73 -17.77 -25.94
N ALA A 141 11.77 -16.90 -24.98
CA ALA A 141 10.81 -15.77 -24.87
C ALA A 141 11.58 -14.47 -24.69
N ALA A 142 11.20 -13.46 -25.50
CA ALA A 142 11.68 -12.10 -25.39
C ALA A 142 10.52 -11.17 -25.02
N GLY A 143 10.66 -10.40 -23.95
CA GLY A 143 9.68 -9.45 -23.46
C GLY A 143 10.21 -8.02 -23.51
N TYR A 144 9.41 -7.12 -24.01
CA TYR A 144 9.67 -5.68 -24.02
C TYR A 144 8.51 -4.96 -23.33
N TYR A 145 8.84 -4.09 -22.38
CA TYR A 145 7.90 -3.27 -21.64
C TYR A 145 8.34 -1.82 -21.73
N ASN A 146 7.43 -0.93 -22.00
CA ASN A 146 7.66 0.51 -21.95
C ASN A 146 6.59 1.17 -21.12
N THR A 147 6.99 2.10 -20.26
CA THR A 147 6.11 2.96 -19.49
C THR A 147 6.57 4.39 -19.70
N LEU A 148 5.71 5.19 -20.29
CA LEU A 148 5.89 6.63 -20.48
C LEU A 148 4.79 7.35 -19.72
N ILE A 149 5.14 8.25 -18.82
CA ILE A 149 4.22 9.11 -18.09
C ILE A 149 4.69 10.55 -18.29
N GLU A 150 3.91 11.30 -19.04
CA GLU A 150 4.12 12.72 -19.32
C GLU A 150 3.19 13.54 -18.42
N THR A 151 3.70 14.64 -17.89
CA THR A 151 2.91 15.60 -17.09
C THR A 151 2.85 16.94 -17.82
N SER A 152 1.67 17.52 -17.83
CA SER A 152 1.43 18.85 -18.41
C SER A 152 0.66 19.70 -17.39
N PRO A 153 1.33 20.19 -16.34
CA PRO A 153 0.71 21.12 -15.40
C PRO A 153 0.42 22.45 -16.10
N LYS A 154 -0.80 22.91 -15.92
CA LYS A 154 -1.26 24.24 -16.33
C LYS A 154 -1.70 24.97 -15.09
N THR A 155 -0.87 25.87 -14.59
CA THR A 155 -1.07 26.51 -13.29
C THR A 155 -1.09 28.02 -13.40
N ARG A 156 -1.81 28.66 -12.49
CA ARG A 156 -1.84 30.09 -12.28
C ARG A 156 -2.13 30.43 -10.83
N THR A 157 -1.84 31.63 -10.41
CA THR A 157 -2.31 32.20 -9.15
C THR A 157 -3.62 32.95 -9.36
N TYR A 158 -4.38 33.13 -8.30
CA TYR A 158 -5.61 33.93 -8.32
C TYR A 158 -5.68 34.83 -7.10
N ALA A 159 -6.34 36.00 -7.26
CA ALA A 159 -6.62 36.91 -6.18
C ALA A 159 -7.79 36.39 -5.32
N ARG A 160 -7.64 36.49 -4.01
CA ARG A 160 -8.67 36.27 -3.01
C ARG A 160 -8.76 37.48 -2.09
N TYR A 161 -9.90 37.68 -1.44
CA TYR A 161 -10.14 38.93 -0.71
C TYR A 161 -10.67 38.58 0.69
N ALA A 162 -10.07 39.22 1.70
CA ALA A 162 -10.65 39.23 3.05
C ALA A 162 -11.73 40.29 3.11
N LEU A 163 -12.86 39.94 3.72
CA LEU A 163 -14.03 40.77 3.93
C LEU A 163 -13.93 41.42 5.32
N SER A 164 -14.05 42.72 5.43
CA SER A 164 -14.19 43.44 6.68
C SER A 164 -15.34 44.45 6.59
N GLN A 165 -16.24 44.47 7.57
CA GLN A 165 -17.29 45.43 7.66
C GLN A 165 -16.70 46.77 8.16
N THR A 166 -16.90 47.85 7.40
CA THR A 166 -16.39 49.18 7.70
C THR A 166 -17.45 50.13 8.27
N GLY A 167 -18.73 49.75 8.13
CA GLY A 167 -19.85 50.53 8.62
C GLY A 167 -21.18 50.01 8.12
N VAL A 168 -22.20 50.85 8.17
CA VAL A 168 -23.52 50.63 7.55
C VAL A 168 -23.89 51.81 6.69
N ASP A 169 -24.64 51.59 5.61
CA ASP A 169 -25.15 52.63 4.74
C ASP A 169 -26.40 53.33 5.33
N ALA A 170 -26.95 54.27 4.57
CA ALA A 170 -28.16 55.03 4.97
C ALA A 170 -29.43 54.12 5.15
N ASN A 171 -29.42 52.91 4.59
CA ASN A 171 -30.49 51.91 4.71
C ASN A 171 -30.17 50.83 5.78
N ASN A 172 -29.18 51.10 6.66
CA ASN A 172 -28.69 50.17 7.68
C ASN A 172 -28.09 48.85 7.12
N MET A 173 -27.64 48.85 5.86
CA MET A 173 -27.00 47.70 5.23
C MET A 173 -25.49 47.76 5.47
N PRO A 174 -24.82 46.63 5.72
CA PRO A 174 -23.39 46.60 5.98
C PRO A 174 -22.55 47.04 4.76
N VAL A 175 -21.61 47.93 4.97
CA VAL A 175 -20.61 48.35 4.00
C VAL A 175 -19.33 47.57 4.25
N TYR A 176 -18.76 47.01 3.20
CA TYR A 176 -17.61 46.12 3.28
C TYR A 176 -16.36 46.71 2.57
N ALA A 177 -15.21 46.52 3.17
CA ALA A 177 -13.91 46.65 2.51
C ALA A 177 -13.39 45.24 2.13
N TYR A 178 -12.68 45.19 1.01
CA TYR A 178 -12.13 43.99 0.41
C TYR A 178 -10.61 44.09 0.32
N THR A 179 -9.89 43.40 1.21
CA THR A 179 -8.43 43.42 1.24
C THR A 179 -7.89 42.27 0.37
N PRO A 180 -7.15 42.57 -0.73
CA PRO A 180 -6.65 41.53 -1.64
C PRO A 180 -5.48 40.74 -1.05
N PHE A 181 -5.44 39.44 -1.35
CA PHE A 181 -4.34 38.52 -1.10
C PHE A 181 -4.06 37.71 -2.37
N GLY A 182 -2.81 37.75 -2.82
CA GLY A 182 -2.42 37.17 -4.09
C GLY A 182 -2.82 38.06 -5.27
N VAL A 183 -2.46 37.63 -6.47
CA VAL A 183 -2.74 38.30 -7.74
C VAL A 183 -3.19 37.27 -8.78
N ASP A 184 -4.04 37.70 -9.68
CA ASP A 184 -4.37 36.91 -10.87
C ASP A 184 -3.17 36.87 -11.82
N SER A 185 -2.79 35.68 -12.27
CA SER A 185 -1.73 35.49 -13.26
C SER A 185 -2.27 34.74 -14.49
N PRO A 186 -1.62 34.93 -15.65
CA PRO A 186 -1.88 34.08 -16.82
C PRO A 186 -1.64 32.60 -16.49
N LEU A 187 -2.32 31.71 -17.20
CA LEU A 187 -2.08 30.29 -17.13
C LEU A 187 -0.71 29.97 -17.74
N THR A 188 0.19 29.40 -16.96
CA THR A 188 1.48 28.91 -17.42
C THR A 188 1.40 27.41 -17.63
N ALA A 189 2.04 26.89 -18.68
CA ALA A 189 2.14 25.49 -18.97
C ALA A 189 3.60 25.05 -18.89
N GLU A 190 3.84 23.96 -18.18
CA GLU A 190 5.11 23.25 -18.15
C GLU A 190 4.88 21.82 -18.61
N GLU A 191 5.77 21.31 -19.44
CA GLU A 191 5.73 19.92 -19.88
C GLU A 191 6.96 19.20 -19.37
N GLY A 192 6.77 17.94 -18.97
CA GLY A 192 7.86 17.15 -18.45
C GLY A 192 7.52 15.67 -18.40
N PHE A 193 8.55 14.87 -18.18
CA PHE A 193 8.41 13.45 -17.94
C PHE A 193 8.41 13.17 -16.44
N LYS A 194 7.43 12.40 -15.98
CA LYS A 194 7.42 11.84 -14.63
C LYS A 194 8.13 10.48 -14.61
N THR A 195 7.93 9.71 -15.68
CA THR A 195 8.58 8.41 -15.87
C THR A 195 8.73 8.14 -17.36
N ASP A 196 9.93 7.76 -17.76
CA ASP A 196 10.20 7.12 -19.04
C ASP A 196 11.09 5.92 -18.75
N ALA A 197 10.46 4.73 -18.76
CA ALA A 197 11.12 3.51 -18.36
C ALA A 197 10.91 2.38 -19.35
N THR A 198 11.95 1.61 -19.59
CA THR A 198 11.92 0.42 -20.42
C THR A 198 12.43 -0.79 -19.66
N ARG A 199 11.84 -1.95 -19.91
CA ARG A 199 12.32 -3.22 -19.40
C ARG A 199 12.38 -4.22 -20.53
N PHE A 200 13.53 -4.85 -20.67
CA PHE A 200 13.75 -5.93 -21.61
C PHE A 200 14.11 -7.20 -20.85
N ASN A 201 13.43 -8.31 -21.16
CA ASN A 201 13.79 -9.61 -20.63
C ASN A 201 13.93 -10.64 -21.74
N LEU A 202 14.87 -11.54 -21.54
CA LEU A 202 15.11 -12.69 -22.42
C LEU A 202 15.19 -13.94 -21.56
N ARG A 203 14.37 -14.94 -21.88
CA ARG A 203 14.32 -16.24 -21.17
C ARG A 203 14.50 -17.39 -22.14
N GLY A 204 15.52 -18.19 -21.90
CA GLY A 204 15.70 -19.50 -22.51
C GLY A 204 15.27 -20.61 -21.55
N GLN A 205 14.61 -21.66 -22.02
CA GLN A 205 14.10 -22.71 -21.17
C GLN A 205 14.10 -24.05 -21.87
N LEU A 206 14.53 -25.10 -21.17
CA LEU A 206 14.36 -26.52 -21.54
C LEU A 206 13.40 -27.17 -20.57
N THR A 207 12.41 -27.88 -21.09
CA THR A 207 11.45 -28.63 -20.28
C THR A 207 11.46 -30.08 -20.74
N TYR A 208 11.63 -30.99 -19.78
CA TYR A 208 11.48 -32.41 -19.97
C TYR A 208 10.31 -32.92 -19.16
N LYS A 209 9.40 -33.70 -19.78
CA LYS A 209 8.26 -34.28 -19.11
C LYS A 209 8.01 -35.68 -19.64
N GLN A 210 8.14 -36.68 -18.78
CA GLN A 210 7.96 -38.06 -19.14
C GLN A 210 7.39 -38.89 -17.99
N SER A 211 6.60 -39.90 -18.34
CA SER A 211 6.08 -40.92 -17.42
C SER A 211 6.71 -42.27 -17.73
N PHE A 212 7.24 -42.95 -16.71
CA PHE A 212 7.88 -44.26 -16.79
C PHE A 212 7.11 -45.23 -15.86
N GLY A 213 6.05 -45.83 -16.37
CA GLY A 213 5.18 -46.69 -15.59
C GLY A 213 4.53 -45.91 -14.42
N MET A 214 4.99 -46.18 -13.19
CA MET A 214 4.47 -45.50 -11.98
C MET A 214 5.21 -44.22 -11.63
N HIS A 215 6.23 -43.82 -12.39
CA HIS A 215 7.09 -42.67 -12.12
C HIS A 215 6.79 -41.55 -13.10
N ASP A 216 6.47 -40.40 -12.60
CA ASP A 216 6.31 -39.16 -13.38
C ASP A 216 7.47 -38.24 -13.08
N VAL A 217 8.17 -37.78 -14.12
CA VAL A 217 9.30 -36.85 -13.99
C VAL A 217 9.02 -35.63 -14.84
N LYS A 218 9.20 -34.46 -14.25
CA LYS A 218 9.24 -33.18 -14.96
C LYS A 218 10.46 -32.39 -14.51
N ALA A 219 11.32 -32.02 -15.45
CA ALA A 219 12.49 -31.19 -15.21
C ALA A 219 12.41 -29.92 -16.04
N LEU A 220 12.80 -28.83 -15.45
CA LEU A 220 12.87 -27.52 -16.06
C LEU A 220 14.25 -26.91 -15.78
N LEU A 221 14.94 -26.49 -16.83
CA LEU A 221 16.15 -25.65 -16.75
C LEU A 221 15.85 -24.34 -17.44
N PHE A 222 16.24 -23.22 -16.85
CA PHE A 222 16.07 -21.91 -17.50
C PHE A 222 17.22 -20.96 -17.20
N ALA A 223 17.41 -20.03 -18.13
CA ALA A 223 18.24 -18.86 -17.97
C ALA A 223 17.39 -17.63 -18.31
N LEU A 224 17.43 -16.61 -17.45
CA LEU A 224 16.71 -15.35 -17.59
C LEU A 224 17.71 -14.19 -17.48
N SER A 225 17.65 -13.25 -18.42
CA SER A 225 18.27 -11.92 -18.30
C SER A 225 17.18 -10.87 -18.29
N ASP A 226 17.28 -9.90 -17.37
CA ASP A 226 16.33 -8.81 -17.22
C ASP A 226 17.07 -7.48 -17.05
N ILE A 227 16.71 -6.50 -17.88
CA ILE A 227 17.34 -5.17 -17.89
C ILE A 227 16.22 -4.12 -17.81
N TYR A 228 16.25 -3.31 -16.77
CA TYR A 228 15.36 -2.18 -16.58
C TYR A 228 16.15 -0.87 -16.65
N LYS A 229 15.67 0.06 -17.47
CA LYS A 229 16.21 1.41 -17.66
C LYS A 229 15.15 2.43 -17.36
N GLU A 230 15.53 3.51 -16.69
CA GLU A 230 14.66 4.62 -16.38
C GLU A 230 15.38 5.94 -16.65
N TYR A 231 14.74 6.84 -17.35
CA TYR A 231 15.29 8.16 -17.67
C TYR A 231 15.58 8.95 -16.38
N GLY A 232 16.73 9.59 -16.33
CA GLY A 232 17.17 10.35 -15.16
C GLY A 232 17.74 9.50 -14.01
N VAL A 233 17.64 8.18 -14.09
CA VAL A 233 18.29 7.26 -13.13
C VAL A 233 19.67 6.87 -13.64
N ARG A 234 20.69 7.07 -12.81
CA ARG A 234 22.10 6.91 -13.19
C ARG A 234 22.47 5.50 -13.64
N TYR A 235 21.85 4.48 -13.04
CA TYR A 235 22.23 3.08 -13.28
C TYR A 235 21.03 2.26 -13.71
N ASP A 236 21.19 1.48 -14.79
CA ASP A 236 20.27 0.42 -15.16
C ASP A 236 20.15 -0.62 -14.04
N ARG A 237 19.03 -1.33 -13.96
CA ARG A 237 18.90 -2.51 -13.09
C ARG A 237 19.08 -3.75 -13.95
N LYS A 238 20.02 -4.60 -13.59
CA LYS A 238 20.36 -5.80 -14.36
C LYS A 238 20.29 -7.03 -13.48
N TYR A 239 19.52 -8.00 -13.94
CA TYR A 239 19.39 -9.30 -13.31
C TYR A 239 19.74 -10.41 -14.26
N ILE A 240 20.36 -11.46 -13.73
CA ILE A 240 20.49 -12.74 -14.39
C ILE A 240 20.03 -13.85 -13.43
N ASN A 241 19.33 -14.85 -13.94
CA ASN A 241 18.90 -15.97 -13.12
C ASN A 241 19.03 -17.27 -13.90
N TYR A 242 19.78 -18.21 -13.35
CA TYR A 242 19.84 -19.59 -13.80
C TYR A 242 19.05 -20.44 -12.82
N GLY A 243 18.06 -21.17 -13.31
CA GLY A 243 17.21 -21.98 -12.43
C GLY A 243 17.00 -23.39 -12.93
N ALA A 244 16.82 -24.26 -11.98
CA ALA A 244 16.44 -25.65 -12.20
C ALA A 244 15.25 -26.01 -11.29
N ASN A 245 14.31 -26.80 -11.84
CA ASN A 245 13.21 -27.38 -11.10
C ASN A 245 13.05 -28.83 -11.54
N VAL A 246 12.98 -29.75 -10.59
CA VAL A 246 12.72 -31.17 -10.83
C VAL A 246 11.55 -31.60 -9.97
N GLU A 247 10.49 -32.03 -10.61
CA GLU A 247 9.29 -32.59 -10.00
C GLU A 247 9.28 -34.09 -10.24
N TYR A 248 9.17 -34.86 -9.18
CA TYR A 248 9.06 -36.33 -9.22
C TYR A 248 7.77 -36.78 -8.57
N GLY A 249 7.02 -37.60 -9.25
CA GLY A 249 5.81 -38.26 -8.76
C GLY A 249 5.94 -39.78 -8.78
N TYR A 250 5.51 -40.46 -7.73
CA TYR A 250 5.45 -41.92 -7.69
C TYR A 250 4.02 -42.37 -7.40
N ARG A 251 3.47 -43.25 -8.26
CA ARG A 251 2.10 -43.79 -8.20
C ARG A 251 1.02 -42.73 -8.10
N LYS A 252 1.29 -41.48 -8.53
CA LYS A 252 0.40 -40.30 -8.31
C LYS A 252 0.00 -40.12 -6.84
N THR A 253 0.80 -40.64 -5.92
CA THR A 253 0.57 -40.62 -4.46
C THR A 253 1.65 -39.81 -3.74
N TYR A 254 2.91 -40.00 -4.09
CA TYR A 254 4.05 -39.34 -3.48
C TYR A 254 4.66 -38.36 -4.47
N PHE A 255 4.99 -37.19 -4.00
CA PHE A 255 5.56 -36.11 -4.81
C PHE A 255 6.75 -35.51 -4.09
N ALA A 256 7.79 -35.21 -4.85
CA ALA A 256 8.93 -34.42 -4.39
C ALA A 256 9.29 -33.39 -5.47
N THR A 257 9.53 -32.16 -5.06
CA THR A 257 9.99 -31.09 -5.96
C THR A 257 11.24 -30.46 -5.39
N LEU A 258 12.30 -30.47 -6.16
CA LEU A 258 13.54 -29.74 -5.88
C LEU A 258 13.64 -28.57 -6.84
N SER A 259 13.76 -27.36 -6.30
CA SER A 259 13.95 -26.16 -7.10
C SER A 259 15.18 -25.40 -6.61
N THR A 260 15.88 -24.76 -7.52
CA THR A 260 17.00 -23.91 -7.20
C THR A 260 17.09 -22.75 -8.17
N SER A 261 17.51 -21.58 -7.67
CA SER A 261 17.83 -20.40 -8.48
C SER A 261 19.19 -19.89 -8.10
N TYR A 262 20.06 -19.66 -9.09
CA TYR A 262 21.33 -18.97 -8.95
C TYR A 262 21.18 -17.60 -9.58
N MET A 263 20.96 -16.59 -8.72
CA MET A 263 20.56 -15.23 -9.12
C MET A 263 21.74 -14.28 -9.01
N GLY A 264 21.93 -13.43 -10.02
CA GLY A 264 22.88 -12.34 -10.02
C GLY A 264 22.17 -10.98 -10.11
N SER A 265 22.58 -10.03 -9.29
CA SER A 265 22.09 -8.64 -9.28
C SER A 265 23.26 -7.67 -9.35
N ASP A 266 23.12 -6.63 -10.19
CA ASP A 266 24.09 -5.54 -10.26
C ASP A 266 24.02 -4.58 -9.06
N ASN A 267 23.07 -4.80 -8.15
CA ASN A 267 22.93 -4.01 -6.93
C ASN A 267 24.05 -4.24 -5.92
N PHE A 268 24.79 -5.33 -6.06
CA PHE A 268 25.89 -5.72 -5.17
C PHE A 268 27.25 -5.65 -5.85
N TYR A 269 28.29 -5.50 -5.04
CA TYR A 269 29.68 -5.53 -5.50
C TYR A 269 30.00 -6.86 -6.17
N GLU A 270 30.98 -6.89 -7.09
CA GLU A 270 31.25 -8.04 -7.97
C GLU A 270 31.31 -9.38 -7.27
N SER A 271 31.99 -9.47 -6.13
CA SER A 271 32.15 -10.71 -5.36
C SER A 271 30.87 -11.14 -4.60
N LYS A 272 29.85 -10.28 -4.50
CA LYS A 272 28.61 -10.49 -3.73
C LYS A 272 27.35 -10.54 -4.61
N ARG A 273 27.52 -10.42 -5.94
CA ARG A 273 26.40 -10.34 -6.90
C ARG A 273 25.52 -11.58 -6.93
N PHE A 274 26.11 -12.76 -6.76
CA PHE A 274 25.41 -14.02 -6.96
C PHE A 274 24.98 -14.65 -5.64
N GLY A 275 23.73 -15.13 -5.59
CA GLY A 275 23.17 -15.91 -4.49
C GLY A 275 22.51 -17.20 -4.99
N LEU A 276 22.60 -18.26 -4.20
CA LEU A 276 21.98 -19.55 -4.46
C LEU A 276 20.76 -19.74 -3.54
N PHE A 277 19.60 -20.04 -4.11
CA PHE A 277 18.32 -20.11 -3.42
C PHE A 277 17.62 -21.47 -3.70
N PRO A 278 17.92 -22.51 -2.91
CA PRO A 278 17.29 -23.81 -3.06
C PRO A 278 15.96 -23.90 -2.33
N SER A 279 15.08 -24.80 -2.79
CA SER A 279 13.86 -25.20 -2.09
C SER A 279 13.54 -26.68 -2.36
N LEU A 280 12.96 -27.32 -1.35
CA LEU A 280 12.46 -28.71 -1.41
C LEU A 280 11.00 -28.69 -0.96
N SER A 281 10.14 -29.38 -1.69
CA SER A 281 8.76 -29.65 -1.26
C SER A 281 8.40 -31.11 -1.44
N LEU A 282 7.63 -31.62 -0.50
CA LEU A 282 7.12 -32.98 -0.46
C LEU A 282 5.60 -32.95 -0.41
N GLY A 283 4.97 -33.89 -1.08
CA GLY A 283 3.52 -34.07 -1.09
C GLY A 283 3.14 -35.52 -1.01
N TRP A 284 2.14 -35.84 -0.19
CA TRP A 284 1.58 -37.17 -0.03
C TRP A 284 0.06 -37.10 -0.14
N ILE A 285 -0.50 -37.78 -1.16
CA ILE A 285 -1.94 -37.92 -1.34
C ILE A 285 -2.40 -39.18 -0.58
N LEU A 286 -2.83 -38.98 0.66
CA LEU A 286 -3.27 -40.04 1.55
C LEU A 286 -4.54 -40.73 1.02
N SER A 287 -5.44 -39.98 0.34
CA SER A 287 -6.65 -40.54 -0.24
C SER A 287 -6.39 -41.62 -1.33
N ASN A 288 -5.16 -41.69 -1.87
CA ASN A 288 -4.75 -42.73 -2.80
C ASN A 288 -4.30 -44.02 -2.10
N GLU A 289 -4.09 -43.99 -0.78
CA GLU A 289 -3.67 -45.15 0.00
C GLU A 289 -4.82 -46.10 0.26
N SER A 290 -4.50 -47.39 0.36
CA SER A 290 -5.50 -48.47 0.50
C SER A 290 -6.41 -48.31 1.72
N PHE A 291 -5.89 -47.73 2.81
CA PHE A 291 -6.64 -47.55 4.06
C PHE A 291 -7.66 -46.36 3.99
N LEU A 292 -7.52 -45.43 3.04
CA LEU A 292 -8.48 -44.33 2.84
C LEU A 292 -9.34 -44.48 1.59
N LYS A 293 -8.97 -45.35 0.64
CA LYS A 293 -9.73 -45.55 -0.62
C LYS A 293 -11.19 -45.90 -0.45
N GLN A 294 -11.56 -46.54 0.66
CA GLN A 294 -12.94 -46.96 0.95
C GLN A 294 -13.69 -45.95 1.85
N CYS A 295 -13.07 -44.84 2.21
CA CYS A 295 -13.70 -43.84 3.05
C CYS A 295 -14.62 -42.92 2.22
N ASN A 296 -15.93 -43.05 2.41
CA ASN A 296 -16.93 -42.25 1.69
C ASN A 296 -16.97 -40.78 2.11
N THR A 297 -16.31 -40.42 3.19
CA THR A 297 -16.27 -39.06 3.73
C THR A 297 -15.13 -38.22 3.13
N VAL A 298 -13.99 -38.88 2.82
CA VAL A 298 -12.76 -38.22 2.34
C VAL A 298 -12.58 -38.54 0.85
N ASP A 299 -12.90 -37.61 -0.01
CA ASP A 299 -12.71 -37.74 -1.46
C ASP A 299 -11.27 -37.43 -1.87
N PHE A 300 -10.66 -36.46 -1.22
CA PHE A 300 -9.28 -36.09 -1.44
C PHE A 300 -8.63 -35.68 -0.11
N LEU A 301 -7.42 -36.12 0.13
CA LEU A 301 -6.60 -35.71 1.26
C LEU A 301 -5.14 -35.73 0.85
N LYS A 302 -4.51 -34.56 0.91
CA LYS A 302 -3.09 -34.37 0.62
C LYS A 302 -2.40 -33.64 1.76
N LEU A 303 -1.26 -34.14 2.19
CA LEU A 303 -0.32 -33.46 3.07
C LEU A 303 0.79 -32.84 2.23
N ARG A 304 1.23 -31.66 2.61
CA ARG A 304 2.33 -30.92 1.98
C ARG A 304 3.30 -30.46 3.04
N ALA A 305 4.59 -30.54 2.73
CA ALA A 305 5.65 -29.93 3.52
C ALA A 305 6.65 -29.29 2.57
N SER A 306 7.10 -28.09 2.87
CA SER A 306 8.14 -27.44 2.08
C SER A 306 9.09 -26.62 2.94
N TYR A 307 10.34 -26.56 2.50
CA TYR A 307 11.35 -25.67 3.01
C TYR A 307 12.07 -25.02 1.84
N GLY A 308 12.24 -23.70 1.89
CA GLY A 308 12.91 -22.97 0.83
C GLY A 308 13.62 -21.73 1.32
N MET A 309 14.58 -21.30 0.52
CA MET A 309 15.29 -20.05 0.71
C MET A 309 15.01 -19.11 -0.47
N VAL A 310 14.72 -17.84 -0.18
CA VAL A 310 14.48 -16.78 -1.16
C VAL A 310 15.46 -15.65 -0.90
N GLY A 311 16.06 -15.11 -1.96
CA GLY A 311 16.91 -13.93 -1.90
C GLY A 311 16.13 -12.66 -2.22
N ASN A 312 16.45 -11.56 -1.53
CA ASN A 312 15.95 -10.22 -1.82
C ASN A 312 17.13 -9.26 -2.01
N ASP A 313 17.11 -8.52 -3.12
CA ASP A 313 18.08 -7.45 -3.42
C ASP A 313 17.43 -6.06 -3.44
N GLN A 314 16.13 -5.97 -3.12
CA GLN A 314 15.38 -4.73 -3.05
C GLN A 314 15.68 -4.03 -1.72
N THR A 315 16.78 -3.30 -1.68
CA THR A 315 17.28 -2.61 -0.50
C THR A 315 16.82 -1.15 -0.48
N GLN A 316 17.05 -0.47 0.63
CA GLN A 316 16.72 0.97 0.82
C GLN A 316 17.49 1.91 -0.14
N GLY A 317 18.50 1.40 -0.85
CA GLY A 317 19.29 2.12 -1.84
C GLY A 317 19.94 1.16 -2.83
N ARG A 318 20.39 1.70 -3.94
CA ARG A 318 21.13 0.93 -4.95
C ARG A 318 22.60 1.26 -4.86
N HIS A 319 23.44 0.28 -5.27
CA HIS A 319 24.88 0.43 -5.34
C HIS A 319 25.48 0.91 -4.00
N LEU A 320 25.06 0.28 -2.90
CA LEU A 320 25.56 0.60 -1.55
C LEU A 320 27.08 0.42 -1.40
N PHE A 321 27.71 -0.21 -2.38
CA PHE A 321 29.17 -0.37 -2.47
C PHE A 321 29.89 0.88 -3.02
N ASP A 322 29.15 1.89 -3.51
CA ASP A 322 29.68 3.16 -3.97
C ASP A 322 29.50 4.25 -2.91
N ALA A 323 30.50 5.10 -2.73
CA ALA A 323 30.38 6.29 -1.91
C ALA A 323 29.50 7.34 -2.62
N VAL A 324 28.53 7.90 -1.90
CA VAL A 324 27.65 8.92 -2.44
C VAL A 324 28.08 10.29 -1.91
N TYR A 325 28.31 11.23 -2.82
CA TYR A 325 28.63 12.62 -2.51
C TYR A 325 27.50 13.54 -2.99
N LYS A 326 27.19 14.56 -2.22
CA LYS A 326 26.22 15.60 -2.58
C LYS A 326 26.85 16.98 -2.45
N SER A 327 26.49 17.89 -3.35
CA SER A 327 26.76 19.32 -3.13
C SER A 327 26.14 19.73 -1.81
N ASN A 328 26.95 20.31 -0.94
CA ASN A 328 26.52 20.83 0.35
C ASN A 328 26.59 22.35 0.26
N GLY A 329 25.58 23.03 0.85
CA GLY A 329 25.49 24.51 0.88
C GLY A 329 26.85 25.15 1.04
N GLY A 330 27.23 26.21 0.79
CA GLY A 330 28.58 26.72 0.69
C GLY A 330 29.25 26.94 2.02
N TYR A 331 30.53 27.08 1.95
CA TYR A 331 31.37 27.64 3.01
C TYR A 331 31.64 29.12 2.70
N LEU A 332 31.49 29.97 3.71
CA LEU A 332 31.69 31.42 3.58
C LEU A 332 33.18 31.73 3.74
N PHE A 333 33.79 32.26 2.70
CA PHE A 333 35.21 32.69 2.70
C PHE A 333 35.34 34.22 2.73
N GLY A 334 36.32 34.68 3.49
CA GLY A 334 36.75 36.05 3.54
C GLY A 334 35.77 37.02 4.23
N VAL A 335 36.15 38.31 4.31
CA VAL A 335 35.40 39.34 4.98
C VAL A 335 34.04 39.61 4.28
N ASN A 336 33.94 39.36 3.00
CA ASN A 336 32.74 39.53 2.19
C ASN A 336 31.81 38.31 2.18
N SER A 337 32.07 37.30 3.01
CA SER A 337 31.25 36.09 3.13
C SER A 337 30.94 35.44 1.78
N ASN A 338 31.93 35.35 0.88
CA ASN A 338 31.76 34.70 -0.42
C ASN A 338 31.45 33.22 -0.24
N ASN A 339 30.27 32.83 -0.72
CA ASN A 339 29.80 31.42 -0.61
C ASN A 339 30.47 30.57 -1.67
N SER A 340 31.26 29.58 -1.26
CA SER A 340 31.87 28.59 -2.13
C SER A 340 31.20 27.22 -1.91
N SER A 341 30.59 26.68 -2.95
CA SER A 341 29.93 25.36 -2.90
C SER A 341 30.95 24.23 -2.66
N GLY A 342 30.64 23.37 -1.71
CA GLY A 342 31.45 22.20 -1.40
C GLY A 342 30.70 20.87 -1.66
N PHE A 343 31.43 19.78 -1.51
CA PHE A 343 30.86 18.43 -1.55
C PHE A 343 31.05 17.76 -0.19
N ARG A 344 30.05 16.99 0.24
CA ARG A 344 30.16 16.13 1.42
C ARG A 344 29.76 14.71 1.07
N ALA A 345 30.34 13.73 1.75
CA ALA A 345 29.87 12.36 1.71
C ALA A 345 28.48 12.28 2.35
N LEU A 346 27.54 11.60 1.67
CA LEU A 346 26.21 11.32 2.20
C LEU A 346 26.13 9.93 2.83
N MET A 347 26.91 8.98 2.32
CA MET A 347 26.88 7.59 2.76
C MET A 347 28.26 6.97 2.53
N LEU A 348 28.73 6.25 3.51
CA LEU A 348 29.95 5.43 3.38
C LEU A 348 29.64 4.20 2.53
N ALA A 349 30.58 3.87 1.67
CA ALA A 349 30.49 2.68 0.83
C ALA A 349 30.55 1.39 1.66
N ASN A 350 29.72 0.39 1.30
CA ASN A 350 29.79 -0.95 1.86
C ASN A 350 29.92 -2.00 0.75
N LYS A 351 31.13 -2.49 0.49
CA LYS A 351 31.39 -3.54 -0.49
C LYS A 351 30.97 -4.93 -0.05
N ASP A 352 30.66 -5.11 1.24
CA ASP A 352 30.20 -6.37 1.82
C ASP A 352 28.69 -6.53 1.80
N ALA A 353 27.96 -5.48 1.40
CA ALA A 353 26.52 -5.56 1.21
C ALA A 353 26.14 -6.69 0.23
N THR A 354 25.22 -7.55 0.63
CA THR A 354 24.81 -8.74 -0.12
C THR A 354 23.31 -9.01 0.03
N TRP A 355 22.85 -10.10 -0.56
CA TRP A 355 21.48 -10.56 -0.54
C TRP A 355 20.92 -10.68 0.87
N GLU A 356 19.70 -10.27 1.06
CA GLU A 356 18.90 -10.66 2.21
C GLU A 356 18.36 -12.06 1.95
N HIS A 357 18.35 -12.91 2.98
CA HIS A 357 17.91 -14.30 2.89
C HIS A 357 16.63 -14.51 3.70
N LYS A 358 15.60 -15.06 3.05
CA LYS A 358 14.37 -15.45 3.71
C LYS A 358 14.23 -16.97 3.64
N HIS A 359 14.24 -17.61 4.81
CA HIS A 359 13.96 -19.02 4.98
C HIS A 359 12.49 -19.22 5.30
N ILE A 360 11.82 -20.13 4.61
CA ILE A 360 10.39 -20.38 4.74
C ILE A 360 10.18 -21.87 4.95
N PHE A 361 9.53 -22.21 6.03
CA PHE A 361 9.00 -23.54 6.30
C PHE A 361 7.48 -23.49 6.22
N ASN A 362 6.85 -24.41 5.51
CA ASN A 362 5.41 -24.52 5.38
C ASN A 362 4.95 -25.99 5.52
N LEU A 363 3.88 -26.18 6.28
CA LEU A 363 3.12 -27.43 6.37
C LEU A 363 1.70 -27.16 5.92
N GLY A 364 1.19 -27.96 4.99
CA GLY A 364 -0.15 -27.78 4.44
C GLY A 364 -0.96 -29.06 4.36
N VAL A 365 -2.27 -28.88 4.45
CA VAL A 365 -3.28 -29.90 4.25
C VAL A 365 -4.29 -29.40 3.22
N ASP A 366 -4.52 -30.20 2.18
CA ASP A 366 -5.62 -30.00 1.25
C ASP A 366 -6.58 -31.19 1.39
N ALA A 367 -7.86 -30.93 1.64
CA ALA A 367 -8.87 -31.96 1.77
C ALA A 367 -10.15 -31.59 1.02
N THR A 368 -10.79 -32.57 0.39
CA THR A 368 -12.17 -32.50 -0.10
C THR A 368 -12.99 -33.54 0.62
N LEU A 369 -14.00 -33.09 1.34
CA LEU A 369 -14.91 -33.96 2.10
C LEU A 369 -16.31 -33.93 1.50
N TRP A 370 -16.99 -35.08 1.50
CA TRP A 370 -18.37 -35.23 0.99
C TRP A 370 -18.57 -34.62 -0.42
N LYS A 371 -17.53 -34.63 -1.25
CA LYS A 371 -17.46 -34.11 -2.63
C LYS A 371 -17.66 -32.57 -2.78
N ASN A 372 -18.01 -31.90 -1.72
CA ASN A 372 -18.52 -30.52 -1.77
C ASN A 372 -17.84 -29.56 -0.80
N PHE A 373 -17.08 -30.08 0.15
CA PHE A 373 -16.44 -29.25 1.17
C PHE A 373 -14.92 -29.35 1.02
N ASP A 374 -14.33 -28.25 0.54
CA ASP A 374 -12.88 -28.13 0.35
C ASP A 374 -12.26 -27.37 1.52
N ILE A 375 -11.16 -27.88 2.02
CA ILE A 375 -10.35 -27.33 3.10
C ILE A 375 -8.93 -27.18 2.58
N THR A 376 -8.36 -26.00 2.70
CA THR A 376 -6.92 -25.77 2.58
C THR A 376 -6.44 -25.11 3.87
N PHE A 377 -5.46 -25.72 4.51
CA PHE A 377 -4.86 -25.21 5.73
C PHE A 377 -3.36 -25.24 5.60
N ASP A 378 -2.71 -24.11 5.90
CA ASP A 378 -1.26 -23.93 5.86
C ASP A 378 -0.77 -23.36 7.18
N LEU A 379 0.31 -23.92 7.73
CA LEU A 379 1.10 -23.36 8.81
C LEU A 379 2.43 -22.95 8.23
N PHE A 380 2.87 -21.73 8.52
CA PHE A 380 4.15 -21.24 8.05
C PHE A 380 5.00 -20.62 9.15
N SER A 381 6.30 -20.74 8.98
CA SER A 381 7.31 -20.06 9.78
C SER A 381 8.40 -19.52 8.86
N GLU A 382 8.70 -18.24 9.00
CA GLU A 382 9.65 -17.52 8.15
C GLU A 382 10.70 -16.83 9.02
N ARG A 383 11.93 -16.82 8.54
CA ARG A 383 13.03 -16.08 9.12
C ARG A 383 13.76 -15.33 8.02
N GLN A 384 13.69 -14.02 8.05
CA GLN A 384 14.44 -13.16 7.15
C GLN A 384 15.66 -12.62 7.88
N SER A 385 16.83 -12.87 7.36
CA SER A 385 18.12 -12.50 7.93
C SER A 385 18.98 -11.75 6.91
N GLY A 386 19.99 -11.06 7.40
CA GLY A 386 20.83 -10.24 6.56
C GLY A 386 20.11 -9.04 5.96
N ILE A 387 19.04 -8.55 6.59
CA ILE A 387 18.30 -7.36 6.17
C ILE A 387 19.27 -6.17 6.25
N LEU A 388 19.35 -5.41 5.15
CA LEU A 388 20.18 -4.22 5.07
C LEU A 388 19.55 -3.08 5.88
N THR A 389 20.19 -2.71 6.96
CA THR A 389 19.75 -1.65 7.88
C THR A 389 20.92 -0.75 8.24
N GLN A 390 20.66 0.50 8.57
CA GLN A 390 21.65 1.41 9.13
C GLN A 390 21.84 1.08 10.61
N SER A 391 23.02 0.58 10.97
CA SER A 391 23.36 0.29 12.37
C SER A 391 24.18 1.44 12.95
N TYR A 392 23.50 2.33 13.66
CA TYR A 392 24.13 3.50 14.30
C TYR A 392 25.15 3.09 15.40
N SER A 393 25.00 1.90 15.95
CA SER A 393 25.99 1.34 16.88
C SER A 393 27.32 0.95 16.22
N SER A 394 27.36 0.83 14.89
CA SER A 394 28.56 0.43 14.13
C SER A 394 29.55 1.57 13.83
N VAL A 395 29.16 2.82 14.07
CA VAL A 395 29.96 4.00 13.75
C VAL A 395 30.11 4.88 14.98
N PRO A 396 31.35 5.20 15.43
CA PRO A 396 31.58 6.03 16.61
C PRO A 396 31.02 7.44 16.47
N GLY A 397 30.42 8.00 17.51
CA GLY A 397 29.82 9.35 17.53
C GLY A 397 30.78 10.49 17.22
N ILE A 398 32.10 10.26 17.36
CA ILE A 398 33.15 11.22 17.03
C ILE A 398 33.18 11.61 15.53
N VAL A 399 32.52 10.84 14.66
CA VAL A 399 32.42 11.13 13.21
C VAL A 399 31.63 12.41 12.93
N GLY A 400 30.85 12.92 13.90
CA GLY A 400 30.28 14.29 13.90
C GLY A 400 28.77 14.35 13.70
N ALA A 401 28.23 15.57 13.77
CA ALA A 401 26.77 15.85 13.81
C ALA A 401 25.97 15.51 12.53
N SER A 402 26.65 15.30 11.39
CA SER A 402 26.01 14.79 10.15
C SER A 402 25.95 13.26 10.13
N PHE A 403 26.18 12.64 11.25
CA PHE A 403 26.36 11.24 11.49
C PHE A 403 25.26 10.35 10.93
N GLY A 404 23.99 10.73 11.08
CA GLY A 404 22.86 9.93 10.61
C GLY A 404 22.85 9.67 9.10
N SER A 405 23.50 10.51 8.31
CA SER A 405 23.60 10.31 6.86
C SER A 405 24.83 9.51 6.41
N LEU A 406 25.88 9.39 7.26
CA LEU A 406 27.12 8.70 6.92
C LEU A 406 27.11 7.20 7.27
N VAL A 407 26.14 6.75 8.09
CA VAL A 407 26.05 5.35 8.51
C VAL A 407 25.76 4.45 7.30
N PRO A 408 26.64 3.47 6.99
CA PRO A 408 26.39 2.58 5.87
C PRO A 408 25.27 1.58 6.19
N TYR A 409 24.62 1.08 5.15
CA TYR A 409 23.74 -0.07 5.28
C TYR A 409 24.57 -1.34 5.40
N ILE A 410 24.30 -2.15 6.42
CA ILE A 410 24.97 -3.44 6.66
C ILE A 410 23.94 -4.55 6.86
N ASN A 411 24.30 -5.79 6.53
CA ASN A 411 23.41 -6.96 6.59
C ASN A 411 23.28 -7.52 8.03
N VAL A 412 22.69 -6.77 8.96
CA VAL A 412 22.54 -7.16 10.37
C VAL A 412 21.10 -7.38 10.82
N GLY A 413 20.13 -6.89 10.02
CA GLY A 413 18.73 -6.99 10.38
C GLY A 413 18.22 -8.42 10.31
N GLU A 414 17.34 -8.78 11.24
CA GLU A 414 16.68 -10.08 11.28
C GLU A 414 15.26 -9.94 11.81
N VAL A 415 14.31 -10.58 11.12
CA VAL A 415 12.89 -10.63 11.45
C VAL A 415 12.41 -12.07 11.30
N LYS A 416 11.60 -12.53 12.23
CA LYS A 416 10.84 -13.77 12.11
C LYS A 416 9.36 -13.46 11.92
N ASN A 417 8.66 -14.35 11.22
CA ASN A 417 7.23 -14.29 11.00
C ASN A 417 6.64 -15.70 11.07
N HIS A 418 5.50 -15.85 11.70
CA HIS A 418 4.79 -17.12 11.79
C HIS A 418 3.29 -16.89 11.72
N GLY A 419 2.60 -17.88 11.25
CA GLY A 419 1.16 -17.79 11.11
C GLY A 419 0.52 -19.01 10.51
N PHE A 420 -0.76 -18.87 10.21
CA PHE A 420 -1.53 -19.87 9.49
C PHE A 420 -2.50 -19.23 8.52
N GLU A 421 -2.90 -20.00 7.52
CA GLU A 421 -3.93 -19.66 6.57
C GLU A 421 -4.94 -20.79 6.48
N LEU A 422 -6.22 -20.45 6.53
CA LEU A 422 -7.33 -21.42 6.41
C LEU A 422 -8.29 -20.92 5.34
N ASN A 423 -8.54 -21.78 4.36
CA ASN A 423 -9.56 -21.57 3.35
C ASN A 423 -10.58 -22.72 3.44
N LEU A 424 -11.85 -22.37 3.60
CA LEU A 424 -12.98 -23.30 3.64
C LEU A 424 -13.92 -22.95 2.50
N SER A 425 -14.19 -23.92 1.63
CA SER A 425 -15.10 -23.71 0.52
C SER A 425 -16.16 -24.81 0.50
N TYR A 426 -17.41 -24.42 0.44
CA TYR A 426 -18.53 -25.33 0.27
C TYR A 426 -19.29 -24.97 -1.00
N HIS A 427 -19.56 -25.95 -1.84
CA HIS A 427 -20.39 -25.79 -3.02
C HIS A 427 -21.53 -26.80 -3.01
N GLY A 428 -22.72 -26.33 -3.35
CA GLY A 428 -23.92 -27.15 -3.30
C GLY A 428 -24.84 -26.88 -4.47
N ASN A 429 -25.79 -27.79 -4.62
CA ASN A 429 -26.79 -27.74 -5.67
C ASN A 429 -28.17 -28.06 -5.07
N ILE A 430 -29.13 -27.17 -5.23
CA ILE A 430 -30.52 -27.36 -4.80
C ILE A 430 -31.37 -27.65 -6.03
N ASN A 431 -31.99 -28.83 -6.07
CA ASN A 431 -32.93 -29.23 -7.13
C ASN A 431 -32.38 -29.08 -8.56
N LYS A 432 -31.08 -29.24 -8.77
CA LYS A 432 -30.38 -29.05 -10.06
C LYS A 432 -30.57 -27.67 -10.73
N LYS A 433 -31.27 -26.75 -10.05
CA LYS A 433 -31.57 -25.40 -10.59
C LYS A 433 -30.76 -24.30 -9.94
N VAL A 434 -30.38 -24.47 -8.67
CA VAL A 434 -29.64 -23.48 -7.91
C VAL A 434 -28.30 -24.05 -7.52
N ASN A 435 -27.23 -23.54 -8.09
CA ASN A 435 -25.86 -23.81 -7.64
C ASN A 435 -25.45 -22.68 -6.70
N TYR A 436 -24.91 -23.00 -5.54
CA TYR A 436 -24.43 -22.00 -4.59
C TYR A 436 -23.07 -22.41 -4.04
N PHE A 437 -22.35 -21.41 -3.58
CA PHE A 437 -21.09 -21.61 -2.88
C PHE A 437 -20.95 -20.65 -1.72
N VAL A 438 -20.21 -21.07 -0.70
CA VAL A 438 -19.74 -20.25 0.41
C VAL A 438 -18.25 -20.51 0.55
N ASN A 439 -17.46 -19.44 0.56
CA ASN A 439 -16.01 -19.52 0.76
C ASN A 439 -15.63 -18.60 1.92
N GLY A 440 -15.01 -19.17 2.95
CA GLY A 440 -14.47 -18.46 4.10
C GLY A 440 -12.94 -18.54 4.09
N MET A 441 -12.27 -17.43 4.29
CA MET A 441 -10.83 -17.36 4.45
C MET A 441 -10.47 -16.69 5.77
N LEU A 442 -9.49 -17.25 6.48
CA LEU A 442 -8.94 -16.72 7.71
C LEU A 442 -7.42 -16.82 7.64
N SER A 443 -6.73 -15.72 7.84
CA SER A 443 -5.27 -15.67 7.91
C SER A 443 -4.84 -14.97 9.18
N TYR A 444 -3.84 -15.52 9.82
CA TYR A 444 -3.14 -14.92 10.95
C TYR A 444 -1.65 -14.92 10.66
N ALA A 445 -1.01 -13.76 10.83
CA ALA A 445 0.43 -13.62 10.70
C ALA A 445 0.96 -12.64 11.75
N LYS A 446 2.02 -13.03 12.45
CA LYS A 446 2.69 -12.17 13.41
C LYS A 446 4.19 -12.19 13.17
N ASN A 447 4.74 -11.01 12.93
CA ASN A 447 6.18 -10.82 12.80
C ASN A 447 6.79 -10.30 14.12
N GLU A 448 8.10 -10.47 14.26
CA GLU A 448 8.88 -9.99 15.40
C GLU A 448 10.29 -9.62 14.93
N ILE A 449 10.73 -8.43 15.30
CA ILE A 449 12.11 -7.97 15.10
C ILE A 449 13.02 -8.75 16.05
N VAL A 450 13.95 -9.52 15.51
CA VAL A 450 14.97 -10.24 16.28
C VAL A 450 16.19 -9.37 16.50
N ASN A 451 16.62 -8.70 15.41
CA ASN A 451 17.74 -7.76 15.42
C ASN A 451 17.52 -6.67 14.36
N MET A 452 17.90 -5.46 14.67
CA MET A 452 17.91 -4.35 13.70
C MET A 452 19.12 -3.42 13.87
N GLY A 453 20.15 -3.86 14.60
CA GLY A 453 21.34 -3.06 14.85
C GLY A 453 21.10 -1.85 15.76
N GLU A 454 20.22 -1.98 16.73
CA GLU A 454 19.89 -0.90 17.67
C GLU A 454 21.07 -0.54 18.55
N GLU A 455 21.23 0.75 18.83
CA GLU A 455 22.11 1.24 19.90
C GLU A 455 21.62 0.76 21.27
N ALA A 456 22.54 0.70 22.24
CA ALA A 456 22.19 0.42 23.62
C ALA A 456 21.18 1.46 24.14
N LYS A 457 20.02 0.99 24.61
CA LYS A 457 18.98 1.82 25.19
C LYS A 457 19.10 1.87 26.71
N ALA A 458 18.69 3.00 27.30
CA ALA A 458 18.73 3.19 28.75
C ALA A 458 17.82 2.19 29.48
N TYR A 459 16.70 1.81 28.86
CA TYR A 459 15.73 0.91 29.48
C TYR A 459 15.31 -0.19 28.49
N PRO A 460 15.02 -1.44 28.99
CA PRO A 460 14.65 -2.56 28.13
C PRO A 460 13.40 -2.32 27.29
N TYR A 461 12.41 -1.57 27.77
CA TYR A 461 11.15 -1.30 27.08
C TYR A 461 11.28 -0.31 25.92
N LEU A 462 12.43 0.32 25.74
CA LEU A 462 12.72 1.22 24.61
C LEU A 462 13.21 0.46 23.36
N TYR A 463 13.57 -0.83 23.50
CA TYR A 463 14.02 -1.61 22.36
C TYR A 463 12.86 -2.00 21.44
N ARG A 464 13.08 -1.92 20.14
CA ARG A 464 12.14 -2.41 19.14
C ARG A 464 12.23 -3.92 18.93
N ARG A 465 13.38 -4.53 19.24
CA ARG A 465 13.53 -5.98 19.22
C ARG A 465 12.52 -6.65 20.16
N GLY A 466 11.97 -7.81 19.74
CA GLY A 466 10.90 -8.51 20.47
C GLY A 466 9.49 -8.01 20.14
N HIS A 467 9.36 -6.96 19.32
CA HIS A 467 8.08 -6.40 18.90
C HIS A 467 7.89 -6.55 17.39
N ALA A 468 6.65 -6.43 16.91
CA ALA A 468 6.35 -6.44 15.49
C ALA A 468 6.88 -5.17 14.80
N ILE A 469 7.19 -5.27 13.52
CA ILE A 469 7.52 -4.12 12.67
C ILE A 469 6.37 -3.12 12.74
N ASP A 470 6.69 -1.81 12.82
CA ASP A 470 5.72 -0.70 12.91
C ASP A 470 4.80 -0.75 14.15
N THR A 471 5.17 -1.50 15.19
CA THR A 471 4.51 -1.33 16.50
C THR A 471 4.68 0.11 16.97
N PRO A 472 3.59 0.82 17.33
CA PRO A 472 3.70 2.18 17.83
C PRO A 472 4.50 2.25 19.13
N TYR A 473 5.48 3.16 19.17
CA TYR A 473 6.21 3.54 20.40
C TYR A 473 5.67 4.87 20.87
N THR A 474 5.09 4.89 22.06
CA THR A 474 4.24 6.00 22.48
C THR A 474 4.15 6.09 24.01
N LEU A 475 3.75 7.26 24.50
CA LEU A 475 3.45 7.47 25.92
C LEU A 475 2.19 6.68 26.33
N ILE A 476 2.17 6.18 27.55
CA ILE A 476 0.99 5.52 28.13
C ILE A 476 0.13 6.55 28.83
N ALA A 477 -1.04 6.85 28.30
CA ALA A 477 -1.99 7.75 28.93
C ALA A 477 -2.72 7.08 30.09
N GLN A 478 -2.88 7.83 31.20
CA GLN A 478 -3.62 7.43 32.40
C GLN A 478 -4.96 8.17 32.56
N GLY A 479 -5.39 8.91 31.55
CA GLY A 479 -6.55 9.76 31.55
C GLY A 479 -6.21 11.24 31.48
N LEU A 480 -7.06 12.09 32.00
CA LEU A 480 -6.88 13.55 32.07
C LEU A 480 -6.57 13.97 33.49
N TYR A 481 -5.78 15.02 33.65
CA TYR A 481 -5.59 15.66 34.93
C TYR A 481 -6.89 16.27 35.43
N GLY A 482 -7.25 16.02 36.71
CA GLY A 482 -8.33 16.69 37.39
C GLY A 482 -7.87 17.99 38.07
N THR A 483 -8.83 18.77 38.61
CA THR A 483 -8.52 19.97 39.42
C THR A 483 -7.74 19.63 40.68
N ASN A 484 -7.99 18.45 41.27
CA ASN A 484 -7.35 17.98 42.50
C ASN A 484 -5.87 17.55 42.29
N ASP A 485 -5.41 17.44 41.06
CA ASP A 485 -4.01 17.13 40.74
C ASP A 485 -3.10 18.37 40.83
N PHE A 486 -3.66 19.56 41.16
CA PHE A 486 -2.96 20.83 41.20
C PHE A 486 -3.13 21.52 42.57
N ASP A 487 -2.12 22.31 42.93
CA ASP A 487 -2.19 23.21 44.07
C ASP A 487 -2.94 24.52 43.77
N ASN A 488 -3.18 25.35 44.74
CA ASN A 488 -3.88 26.62 44.58
C ASN A 488 -3.13 27.63 43.68
N ALA A 489 -1.84 27.42 43.42
CA ALA A 489 -1.03 28.22 42.51
C ALA A 489 -1.05 27.67 41.07
N GLY A 490 -1.74 26.54 40.82
CA GLY A 490 -1.84 25.91 39.52
C GLY A 490 -0.64 25.05 39.14
N ASN A 491 0.22 24.65 40.08
CA ASN A 491 1.31 23.72 39.87
C ASN A 491 0.82 22.31 40.19
N LEU A 492 1.42 21.30 39.54
CA LEU A 492 1.15 19.91 39.87
C LEU A 492 1.45 19.63 41.36
N ALA A 493 0.60 18.83 41.98
CA ALA A 493 0.75 18.42 43.38
C ALA A 493 2.11 17.75 43.61
N THR A 494 2.69 17.98 44.79
CA THR A 494 3.99 17.46 45.17
C THR A 494 4.03 15.93 45.01
N GLY A 495 5.06 15.40 44.34
CA GLY A 495 5.22 13.98 44.06
C GLY A 495 4.58 13.51 42.74
N SER A 496 3.95 14.40 42.00
CA SER A 496 3.51 14.09 40.62
C SER A 496 4.67 14.18 39.64
N ALA A 497 4.76 13.25 38.71
CA ALA A 497 5.74 13.31 37.61
C ALA A 497 5.45 14.51 36.69
N ILE A 498 6.48 15.26 36.34
CA ILE A 498 6.38 16.53 35.61
C ILE A 498 6.64 16.33 34.12
N PRO A 499 5.64 16.54 33.24
CA PRO A 499 5.85 16.48 31.80
C PRO A 499 6.80 17.57 31.28
N GLN A 500 7.76 17.18 30.45
CA GLN A 500 8.70 18.11 29.78
C GLN A 500 8.15 18.69 28.48
N PHE A 501 6.87 18.49 28.18
CA PHE A 501 6.22 18.90 26.94
C PHE A 501 5.46 20.23 27.04
N GLY A 502 5.65 20.97 28.12
CA GLY A 502 5.00 22.23 28.44
C GLY A 502 4.22 22.18 29.76
N GLN A 503 3.83 23.34 30.29
CA GLN A 503 3.08 23.43 31.54
C GLN A 503 1.68 22.85 31.36
N VAL A 504 1.35 21.84 32.12
CA VAL A 504 0.04 21.18 32.14
C VAL A 504 -0.97 21.92 33.03
N ARG A 505 -2.25 21.70 32.76
CA ARG A 505 -3.41 22.23 33.49
C ARG A 505 -4.48 21.14 33.64
N PRO A 506 -5.49 21.34 34.51
CA PRO A 506 -6.64 20.44 34.54
C PRO A 506 -7.25 20.22 33.16
N GLY A 507 -7.57 18.97 32.85
CA GLY A 507 -8.06 18.54 31.55
C GLY A 507 -6.98 18.22 30.49
N ASP A 508 -5.69 18.35 30.80
CA ASP A 508 -4.63 17.88 29.94
C ASP A 508 -4.37 16.38 30.14
N ILE A 509 -3.78 15.74 29.11
CA ILE A 509 -3.51 14.29 29.17
C ILE A 509 -2.40 14.03 30.19
N ARG A 510 -2.67 13.09 31.12
CA ARG A 510 -1.74 12.59 32.08
C ARG A 510 -1.05 11.33 31.56
N TYR A 511 0.27 11.28 31.63
CA TYR A 511 1.07 10.16 31.19
C TYR A 511 1.68 9.39 32.34
N LYS A 512 2.01 8.12 32.11
CA LYS A 512 2.68 7.26 33.06
C LYS A 512 4.19 7.49 33.01
N ASP A 513 4.79 7.73 34.18
CA ASP A 513 6.23 7.64 34.40
C ASP A 513 6.63 6.18 34.44
N LEU A 514 7.41 5.72 33.47
CA LEU A 514 7.79 4.31 33.32
C LEU A 514 9.09 3.97 34.05
N ASN A 515 9.98 4.95 34.22
CA ASN A 515 11.28 4.77 34.84
C ASN A 515 11.30 5.24 36.29
N ASN A 516 10.22 5.87 36.76
CA ASN A 516 10.04 6.42 38.13
C ASN A 516 11.09 7.50 38.48
N ASP A 517 11.46 8.34 37.51
CA ASP A 517 12.38 9.47 37.78
C ASP A 517 11.64 10.77 38.10
N ASN A 518 10.30 10.75 38.18
CA ASN A 518 9.38 11.88 38.37
C ASN A 518 9.40 12.89 37.23
N VAL A 519 9.86 12.50 36.06
CA VAL A 519 9.86 13.30 34.82
C VAL A 519 9.16 12.49 33.73
N ILE A 520 8.28 13.12 32.97
CA ILE A 520 7.69 12.50 31.77
C ILE A 520 8.41 13.07 30.54
N ASP A 521 9.21 12.23 29.90
CA ASP A 521 9.98 12.59 28.71
C ASP A 521 9.98 11.46 27.66
N ASP A 522 10.90 11.53 26.68
CA ASP A 522 11.02 10.47 25.65
C ASP A 522 11.58 9.14 26.19
N LYS A 523 12.00 9.06 27.48
CA LYS A 523 12.35 7.79 28.13
C LYS A 523 11.12 7.03 28.63
N ASP A 524 9.93 7.64 28.66
CA ASP A 524 8.66 7.03 29.07
C ASP A 524 7.84 6.47 27.91
N ILE A 525 8.40 6.47 26.70
CA ILE A 525 7.76 5.82 25.56
C ILE A 525 7.99 4.31 25.60
N THR A 526 7.00 3.55 25.16
CA THR A 526 7.11 2.08 25.07
C THR A 526 6.24 1.57 23.91
N ALA A 527 6.45 0.32 23.55
CA ALA A 527 5.60 -0.37 22.60
C ALA A 527 4.17 -0.47 23.14
N ALA A 528 3.19 0.06 22.39
CA ALA A 528 1.79 0.01 22.78
C ALA A 528 0.87 -0.13 21.55
N GLY A 529 -0.02 -1.12 21.60
CA GLY A 529 -0.92 -1.46 20.52
C GLY A 529 -0.32 -2.44 19.50
N TYR A 530 -1.01 -2.59 18.39
CA TYR A 530 -0.61 -3.44 17.26
C TYR A 530 0.03 -2.60 16.17
N SER A 531 0.77 -3.24 15.27
CA SER A 531 1.24 -2.64 14.01
C SER A 531 0.07 -2.05 13.21
N THR A 532 0.38 -1.11 12.31
CA THR A 532 -0.58 -0.64 11.30
C THR A 532 -0.92 -1.73 10.27
N VAL A 533 -0.07 -2.75 10.12
CA VAL A 533 -0.36 -3.96 9.35
C VAL A 533 -1.13 -4.94 10.23
N PRO A 534 -2.32 -5.39 9.82
CA PRO A 534 -3.15 -6.25 10.66
C PRO A 534 -2.53 -7.65 10.81
N GLU A 535 -2.67 -8.25 12.01
CA GLU A 535 -2.30 -9.65 12.23
C GLU A 535 -3.37 -10.62 11.71
N TRP A 536 -4.64 -10.23 11.75
CA TRP A 536 -5.76 -11.03 11.28
C TRP A 536 -6.36 -10.45 10.02
N MET A 537 -6.57 -11.30 9.01
CA MET A 537 -7.37 -11.00 7.83
C MET A 537 -8.40 -12.09 7.64
N TYR A 538 -9.64 -11.71 7.34
CA TYR A 538 -10.72 -12.66 7.14
C TYR A 538 -11.66 -12.20 6.03
N SER A 539 -12.23 -13.16 5.31
CA SER A 539 -13.23 -12.86 4.31
C SER A 539 -14.30 -13.95 4.24
N LEU A 540 -15.48 -13.54 3.83
CA LEU A 540 -16.59 -14.44 3.52
C LEU A 540 -17.14 -14.05 2.16
N ARG A 541 -17.10 -14.99 1.23
CA ARG A 541 -17.67 -14.88 -0.10
C ARG A 541 -18.83 -15.86 -0.22
N PHE A 542 -19.97 -15.35 -0.63
CA PHE A 542 -21.17 -16.12 -0.89
C PHE A 542 -21.67 -15.82 -2.28
N GLY A 543 -22.13 -16.85 -3.00
CA GLY A 543 -22.75 -16.66 -4.29
C GLY A 543 -23.68 -17.79 -4.66
N PHE A 544 -24.59 -17.49 -5.58
CA PHE A 544 -25.46 -18.51 -6.17
C PHE A 544 -25.74 -18.19 -7.65
N LYS A 545 -26.03 -19.22 -8.39
CA LYS A 545 -26.52 -19.17 -9.75
C LYS A 545 -27.87 -19.88 -9.83
N TRP A 546 -28.89 -19.15 -10.26
CA TRP A 546 -30.25 -19.68 -10.46
C TRP A 546 -30.69 -19.42 -11.90
N ASN A 547 -30.76 -20.48 -12.69
CA ASN A 547 -30.99 -20.40 -14.14
C ASN A 547 -29.96 -19.45 -14.78
N ASN A 548 -30.43 -18.32 -15.30
CA ASN A 548 -29.64 -17.30 -15.98
C ASN A 548 -29.16 -16.18 -15.04
N PHE A 549 -29.63 -16.14 -13.79
CA PHE A 549 -29.22 -15.17 -12.78
C PHE A 549 -28.04 -15.70 -11.99
N ASP A 550 -27.10 -14.83 -11.67
CA ASP A 550 -26.07 -15.06 -10.68
C ASP A 550 -25.95 -13.90 -9.72
N PHE A 551 -25.64 -14.24 -8.48
CA PHE A 551 -25.38 -13.28 -7.41
C PHE A 551 -24.10 -13.66 -6.69
N GLU A 552 -23.34 -12.64 -6.30
CA GLU A 552 -22.14 -12.81 -5.50
C GLU A 552 -21.99 -11.63 -4.52
N ALA A 553 -21.55 -11.94 -3.31
CA ALA A 553 -21.19 -10.95 -2.31
C ALA A 553 -19.90 -11.36 -1.61
N LEU A 554 -19.02 -10.40 -1.32
CA LEU A 554 -17.77 -10.56 -0.60
C LEU A 554 -17.71 -9.57 0.55
N ALA A 555 -17.64 -10.08 1.76
CA ALA A 555 -17.27 -9.34 2.96
C ALA A 555 -15.78 -9.60 3.27
N TYR A 556 -15.07 -8.56 3.68
CA TYR A 556 -13.64 -8.60 4.02
C TYR A 556 -13.40 -7.78 5.28
N GLY A 557 -12.54 -8.26 6.16
CA GLY A 557 -12.20 -7.54 7.38
C GLY A 557 -10.82 -7.87 7.90
N VAL A 558 -10.39 -7.06 8.86
CA VAL A 558 -9.10 -7.19 9.55
C VAL A 558 -9.26 -6.96 11.04
N ALA A 559 -8.33 -7.53 11.84
CA ALA A 559 -8.25 -7.26 13.26
C ALA A 559 -6.79 -7.20 13.73
N ASN A 560 -6.58 -6.86 15.00
CA ASN A 560 -5.26 -6.63 15.58
C ASN A 560 -4.45 -5.61 14.76
N ARG A 561 -5.01 -4.41 14.65
CA ARG A 561 -4.42 -3.24 13.99
C ARG A 561 -4.69 -2.00 14.82
N THR A 562 -3.69 -1.18 15.03
CA THR A 562 -3.82 0.10 15.74
C THR A 562 -3.62 1.27 14.79
N LEU A 563 -4.48 2.26 14.91
CA LEU A 563 -4.37 3.55 14.23
C LEU A 563 -4.17 4.63 15.30
N THR A 564 -3.22 5.54 15.07
CA THR A 564 -3.00 6.69 15.93
C THR A 564 -3.63 7.91 15.30
N LEU A 565 -4.60 8.50 15.99
CA LEU A 565 -5.22 9.74 15.57
C LEU A 565 -4.24 10.90 15.78
N ALA A 566 -4.01 11.70 14.75
CA ALA A 566 -3.06 12.81 14.80
C ALA A 566 -3.38 13.90 13.78
N GLY A 567 -2.87 15.09 14.03
CA GLY A 567 -2.86 16.20 13.10
C GLY A 567 -4.17 16.98 13.00
N THR A 568 -4.23 17.82 11.98
CA THR A 568 -5.37 18.72 11.70
C THR A 568 -6.67 17.94 11.53
N GLY A 569 -7.73 18.37 12.22
CA GLY A 569 -9.02 17.69 12.27
C GLY A 569 -9.15 16.70 13.44
N ILE A 570 -8.04 16.31 14.09
CA ILE A 570 -8.03 15.59 15.36
C ILE A 570 -7.67 16.53 16.51
N TYR A 571 -6.55 17.23 16.38
CA TYR A 571 -6.11 18.25 17.34
C TYR A 571 -6.81 19.57 17.06
N SER A 572 -7.74 19.94 17.93
CA SER A 572 -8.53 21.16 17.75
C SER A 572 -7.66 22.40 17.79
N PHE A 573 -7.88 23.32 16.84
CA PHE A 573 -7.23 24.63 16.69
C PHE A 573 -5.72 24.58 16.39
N GLN A 574 -5.15 23.40 16.17
CA GLN A 574 -3.75 23.29 15.74
C GLN A 574 -3.56 24.01 14.41
N ASP A 575 -2.49 24.83 14.31
CA ASP A 575 -2.18 25.63 13.11
C ASP A 575 -3.35 26.54 12.66
N ASN A 576 -4.07 27.13 13.60
CA ASN A 576 -5.28 27.92 13.39
C ASN A 576 -6.43 27.14 12.73
N SER A 577 -6.44 25.82 12.86
CA SER A 577 -7.48 24.98 12.28
C SER A 577 -8.81 25.05 13.04
N SER A 578 -9.84 24.43 12.46
CA SER A 578 -11.12 24.23 13.13
C SER A 578 -11.05 23.11 14.19
N ALA A 579 -12.06 23.04 15.05
CA ALA A 579 -12.34 21.90 15.89
C ALA A 579 -13.17 20.86 15.12
N SER A 580 -12.93 19.58 15.41
CA SER A 580 -13.81 18.49 14.94
C SER A 580 -14.92 18.19 15.93
N THR A 581 -15.88 17.34 15.55
CA THR A 581 -16.95 16.88 16.45
C THR A 581 -16.43 16.13 17.68
N LEU A 582 -15.19 15.64 17.67
CA LEU A 582 -14.52 15.05 18.84
C LEU A 582 -14.41 16.08 19.99
N ALA A 583 -14.20 17.34 19.66
CA ALA A 583 -14.07 18.42 20.64
C ALA A 583 -15.38 18.78 21.36
N MET A 584 -16.53 18.30 20.90
CA MET A 584 -17.81 18.53 21.58
C MET A 584 -17.88 17.90 22.96
N ASP A 585 -17.12 16.80 23.18
CA ASP A 585 -16.98 16.18 24.47
C ASP A 585 -15.60 16.51 25.09
N SER A 586 -15.25 17.80 25.07
CA SER A 586 -14.01 18.28 25.67
C SER A 586 -14.13 18.48 27.19
N TRP A 587 -13.00 18.31 27.86
CA TRP A 587 -12.92 18.49 29.30
C TRP A 587 -13.21 19.93 29.71
N THR A 588 -14.04 20.07 30.71
CA THR A 588 -14.31 21.30 31.48
C THR A 588 -14.51 20.92 32.95
N GLU A 589 -14.49 21.88 33.87
CA GLU A 589 -14.78 21.62 35.27
C GLU A 589 -16.18 21.00 35.50
N SER A 590 -17.15 21.34 34.65
CA SER A 590 -18.49 20.76 34.63
C SER A 590 -18.60 19.42 33.90
N ASN A 591 -17.57 19.03 33.11
CA ASN A 591 -17.49 17.75 32.42
C ASN A 591 -16.13 17.07 32.64
N PRO A 592 -15.83 16.63 33.88
CA PRO A 592 -14.50 16.07 34.23
C PRO A 592 -14.23 14.68 33.62
N ASN A 593 -15.27 13.99 33.15
CA ASN A 593 -15.16 12.64 32.54
C ASN A 593 -15.15 12.66 31.00
N ALA A 594 -14.83 13.81 30.40
CA ALA A 594 -14.79 13.99 28.97
C ALA A 594 -13.82 13.01 28.26
N SER A 595 -14.14 12.64 27.02
CA SER A 595 -13.31 11.79 26.19
C SER A 595 -12.30 12.57 25.34
N TYR A 596 -12.33 13.91 25.37
CA TYR A 596 -11.41 14.79 24.66
C TYR A 596 -10.75 15.77 25.66
N PRO A 597 -9.44 16.05 25.53
CA PRO A 597 -8.75 16.93 26.47
C PRO A 597 -9.30 18.38 26.39
N ARG A 598 -8.95 19.19 27.40
CA ARG A 598 -9.34 20.62 27.38
C ARG A 598 -8.94 21.30 26.07
N LEU A 599 -9.76 22.21 25.62
CA LEU A 599 -9.50 22.99 24.41
C LEU A 599 -8.47 24.11 24.71
N SER A 600 -7.63 24.40 23.73
CA SER A 600 -6.67 25.49 23.79
C SER A 600 -6.54 26.15 22.40
N SER A 601 -6.48 27.46 22.35
CA SER A 601 -6.20 28.24 21.13
C SER A 601 -4.70 28.31 20.79
N THR A 602 -3.85 27.93 21.74
CA THR A 602 -2.40 27.86 21.54
C THR A 602 -1.95 26.43 21.30
N ILE A 603 -0.88 26.27 20.50
CA ILE A 603 -0.25 24.96 20.30
C ILE A 603 0.21 24.45 21.67
N PHE A 604 -0.33 23.33 22.09
CA PHE A 604 0.00 22.70 23.37
C PHE A 604 0.58 21.31 23.15
N SER A 605 1.91 21.21 23.26
CA SER A 605 2.63 19.99 22.83
C SER A 605 2.33 18.76 23.67
N ASN A 606 1.97 18.89 24.96
CA ASN A 606 1.64 17.74 25.83
C ASN A 606 0.46 16.93 25.28
N ASN A 607 -0.67 17.59 24.95
CA ASN A 607 -1.87 16.91 24.46
C ASN A 607 -1.71 16.35 23.04
N TYR A 608 -0.70 16.79 22.28
CA TYR A 608 -0.44 16.37 20.90
C TYR A 608 0.69 15.34 20.78
N ARG A 609 1.18 14.82 21.92
CA ARG A 609 2.15 13.71 21.92
C ARG A 609 1.50 12.42 21.47
N SER A 610 2.26 11.63 20.70
CA SER A 610 1.85 10.26 20.40
C SER A 610 1.66 9.48 21.70
N SER A 611 0.44 9.02 21.93
CA SER A 611 0.07 8.34 23.17
C SER A 611 -1.05 7.33 22.97
N THR A 612 -1.23 6.44 23.91
CA THR A 612 -2.35 5.49 23.90
C THR A 612 -3.71 6.19 23.95
N TYR A 613 -3.75 7.45 24.39
CA TYR A 613 -4.95 8.28 24.38
C TYR A 613 -5.52 8.45 22.97
N TRP A 614 -4.65 8.62 21.98
CA TRP A 614 -5.02 8.82 20.58
C TRP A 614 -5.08 7.54 19.77
N GLN A 615 -4.79 6.40 20.39
CA GLN A 615 -4.89 5.11 19.69
C GLN A 615 -6.33 4.65 19.56
N ARG A 616 -6.67 4.12 18.41
CA ARG A 616 -7.97 3.50 18.11
C ARG A 616 -7.74 2.14 17.44
N SER A 617 -8.69 1.23 17.65
CA SER A 617 -8.69 -0.03 16.92
C SER A 617 -8.92 0.24 15.44
N GLY A 618 -7.98 -0.20 14.60
CA GLY A 618 -8.10 -0.20 13.14
C GLY A 618 -8.83 -1.43 12.58
N ALA A 619 -9.48 -2.24 13.43
CA ALA A 619 -10.28 -3.37 13.00
C ALA A 619 -11.54 -2.92 12.26
N TYR A 620 -11.89 -3.62 11.19
CA TYR A 620 -13.10 -3.36 10.42
C TYR A 620 -13.63 -4.61 9.71
N LEU A 621 -14.91 -4.56 9.33
CA LEU A 621 -15.57 -5.46 8.40
C LEU A 621 -16.24 -4.62 7.30
N ARG A 622 -15.97 -4.95 6.04
CA ARG A 622 -16.47 -4.21 4.86
C ARG A 622 -17.20 -5.14 3.90
N LEU A 623 -18.36 -4.72 3.43
CA LEU A 623 -18.98 -5.32 2.25
C LEU A 623 -18.23 -4.80 1.00
N ARG A 624 -17.23 -5.61 0.58
CA ARG A 624 -16.23 -5.20 -0.41
C ARG A 624 -16.76 -5.22 -1.82
N HIS A 625 -17.57 -6.22 -2.16
CA HIS A 625 -18.10 -6.44 -3.50
C HIS A 625 -19.47 -7.09 -3.43
N VAL A 626 -20.38 -6.63 -4.26
CA VAL A 626 -21.67 -7.27 -4.53
C VAL A 626 -21.90 -7.22 -6.02
N GLN A 627 -22.29 -8.32 -6.63
CA GLN A 627 -22.62 -8.39 -8.06
C GLN A 627 -23.94 -9.13 -8.26
N LEU A 628 -24.74 -8.63 -9.17
CA LEU A 628 -25.90 -9.30 -9.73
C LEU A 628 -25.71 -9.37 -11.24
N GLY A 629 -25.82 -10.57 -11.80
CA GLY A 629 -25.64 -10.82 -13.22
C GLY A 629 -26.80 -11.56 -13.83
N TYR A 630 -26.98 -11.36 -15.16
CA TYR A 630 -27.95 -12.08 -15.96
C TYR A 630 -27.34 -12.50 -17.30
N THR A 631 -27.40 -13.78 -17.60
CA THR A 631 -26.92 -14.34 -18.87
C THR A 631 -28.09 -14.48 -19.84
N LEU A 632 -28.12 -13.64 -20.87
CA LEU A 632 -29.10 -13.74 -21.94
C LEU A 632 -28.63 -14.71 -23.01
N THR A 633 -29.42 -15.77 -23.21
CA THR A 633 -29.26 -16.72 -24.32
C THR A 633 -30.56 -16.71 -25.10
N SER A 634 -30.49 -16.54 -26.41
CA SER A 634 -31.67 -16.47 -27.28
C SER A 634 -31.36 -17.03 -28.66
N PRO A 635 -32.33 -17.71 -29.33
CA PRO A 635 -32.18 -18.10 -30.74
C PRO A 635 -31.86 -16.92 -31.66
N PHE A 636 -32.33 -15.72 -31.32
CA PHE A 636 -32.01 -14.50 -32.06
C PHE A 636 -30.54 -14.14 -31.98
N LEU A 637 -29.91 -14.23 -30.81
CA LEU A 637 -28.47 -14.01 -30.62
C LEU A 637 -27.64 -15.03 -31.43
N ASN A 638 -28.08 -16.28 -31.49
CA ASN A 638 -27.40 -17.32 -32.26
C ASN A 638 -27.39 -17.03 -33.73
N LYS A 639 -28.46 -16.41 -34.31
CA LYS A 639 -28.49 -15.95 -35.70
C LYS A 639 -27.47 -14.85 -35.95
N MET A 640 -27.14 -14.05 -34.95
CA MET A 640 -26.11 -13.00 -35.01
C MET A 640 -24.69 -13.56 -34.69
N LYS A 641 -24.53 -14.88 -34.57
CA LYS A 641 -23.28 -15.55 -34.17
C LYS A 641 -22.82 -15.15 -32.74
N ILE A 642 -23.75 -14.69 -31.89
CA ILE A 642 -23.51 -14.36 -30.49
C ILE A 642 -23.97 -15.55 -29.65
N LYS A 643 -23.04 -16.19 -28.92
CA LYS A 643 -23.35 -17.33 -28.05
C LYS A 643 -24.16 -16.92 -26.82
N ASN A 644 -23.78 -15.83 -26.20
CA ASN A 644 -24.48 -15.25 -25.05
C ASN A 644 -24.12 -13.78 -24.86
N MET A 645 -25.00 -13.08 -24.15
CA MET A 645 -24.74 -11.73 -23.61
C MET A 645 -24.91 -11.80 -22.08
N TYR A 646 -23.90 -11.33 -21.36
CA TYR A 646 -23.94 -11.25 -19.90
C TYR A 646 -24.02 -9.80 -19.47
N LEU A 647 -25.15 -9.44 -18.86
CA LEU A 647 -25.41 -8.12 -18.28
C LEU A 647 -25.18 -8.22 -16.77
N TYR A 648 -24.46 -7.28 -16.19
CA TYR A 648 -24.23 -7.27 -14.75
C TYR A 648 -24.20 -5.86 -14.19
N VAL A 649 -24.58 -5.78 -12.90
CA VAL A 649 -24.40 -4.61 -12.06
C VAL A 649 -23.52 -5.06 -10.88
N ASN A 650 -22.47 -4.35 -10.60
CA ASN A 650 -21.68 -4.57 -9.40
C ASN A 650 -21.48 -3.29 -8.62
N ALA A 651 -21.29 -3.44 -7.32
CA ALA A 651 -20.98 -2.36 -6.42
C ALA A 651 -19.82 -2.75 -5.50
N THR A 652 -18.98 -1.76 -5.18
CA THR A 652 -17.84 -1.99 -4.29
C THR A 652 -17.87 -1.02 -3.11
N ASN A 653 -17.34 -1.49 -1.97
CA ASN A 653 -17.19 -0.71 -0.74
C ASN A 653 -18.50 -0.11 -0.21
N LEU A 654 -19.62 -0.87 -0.27
CA LEU A 654 -20.96 -0.37 0.02
C LEU A 654 -21.10 0.14 1.46
N PHE A 655 -20.61 -0.61 2.44
CA PHE A 655 -20.56 -0.17 3.83
C PHE A 655 -19.40 -0.79 4.60
N THR A 656 -19.02 -0.15 5.69
CA THR A 656 -17.94 -0.57 6.58
C THR A 656 -18.38 -0.43 8.03
N ILE A 657 -18.12 -1.46 8.83
CA ILE A 657 -18.28 -1.45 10.27
C ILE A 657 -16.90 -1.31 10.89
N SER A 658 -16.68 -0.27 11.69
CA SER A 658 -15.39 -0.04 12.38
C SER A 658 -15.60 0.77 13.66
N LYS A 659 -14.63 0.76 14.57
CA LYS A 659 -14.62 1.59 15.78
C LYS A 659 -14.21 3.05 15.52
N LEU A 660 -13.95 3.43 14.28
CA LEU A 660 -13.64 4.82 13.92
C LEU A 660 -14.89 5.71 13.81
N ASN A 661 -16.09 5.12 13.90
CA ASN A 661 -17.37 5.84 13.94
C ASN A 661 -17.53 6.93 12.86
N GLY A 662 -17.00 6.68 11.66
CA GLY A 662 -17.13 7.60 10.54
C GLY A 662 -16.11 8.75 10.51
N LEU A 663 -15.14 8.82 11.42
CA LEU A 663 -14.06 9.81 11.38
C LEU A 663 -13.31 9.81 10.05
N PHE A 664 -12.94 8.63 9.58
CA PHE A 664 -12.36 8.40 8.26
C PHE A 664 -12.46 6.91 7.88
N ASP A 665 -12.08 6.58 6.66
CA ASP A 665 -12.13 5.19 6.18
C ASP A 665 -11.13 4.30 6.92
N ALA A 666 -11.61 3.16 7.42
CA ALA A 666 -10.83 2.25 8.26
C ALA A 666 -9.63 1.59 7.55
N GLU A 667 -9.59 1.56 6.21
CA GLU A 667 -8.40 1.10 5.46
C GLU A 667 -7.31 2.18 5.38
N MET A 668 -7.63 3.42 5.70
CA MET A 668 -6.67 4.53 5.69
C MET A 668 -5.89 4.58 7.01
N ASN A 669 -4.66 5.07 6.96
CA ASN A 669 -3.83 5.29 8.16
C ASN A 669 -3.99 6.71 8.74
N THR A 670 -4.58 7.63 7.99
CA THR A 670 -4.74 9.04 8.35
C THR A 670 -6.01 9.62 7.74
N MET A 671 -6.57 10.64 8.39
CA MET A 671 -7.72 11.41 7.88
C MET A 671 -7.40 12.19 6.60
N ASN A 672 -6.14 12.53 6.35
CA ASN A 672 -5.75 13.47 5.30
C ASN A 672 -5.67 12.81 3.91
N ASN A 673 -5.91 11.51 3.79
CA ASN A 673 -5.94 10.82 2.51
C ASN A 673 -7.30 10.98 1.81
N TYR A 674 -7.29 10.85 0.49
CA TYR A 674 -8.51 10.78 -0.30
C TYR A 674 -9.29 9.50 0.05
N PRO A 675 -10.58 9.58 0.36
CA PRO A 675 -11.32 8.44 0.86
C PRO A 675 -11.50 7.35 -0.21
N ILE A 676 -11.58 6.11 0.23
CA ILE A 676 -11.92 4.98 -0.64
C ILE A 676 -13.37 5.15 -1.10
N THR A 677 -13.55 5.15 -2.42
CA THR A 677 -14.85 5.45 -3.03
C THR A 677 -15.78 4.23 -3.00
N LYS A 678 -17.06 4.49 -2.83
CA LYS A 678 -18.12 3.55 -3.21
C LYS A 678 -18.35 3.68 -4.71
N THR A 679 -18.33 2.56 -5.43
CA THR A 679 -18.57 2.57 -6.88
C THR A 679 -19.68 1.62 -7.25
N VAL A 680 -20.47 2.01 -8.24
CA VAL A 680 -21.48 1.15 -8.89
C VAL A 680 -21.16 1.12 -10.36
N ASN A 681 -21.02 -0.07 -10.91
CA ASN A 681 -20.72 -0.27 -12.33
C ASN A 681 -21.83 -1.10 -12.98
N VAL A 682 -22.15 -0.77 -14.22
CA VAL A 682 -22.99 -1.57 -15.09
C VAL A 682 -22.11 -2.06 -16.25
N GLY A 683 -22.19 -3.35 -16.55
CA GLY A 683 -21.36 -3.94 -17.59
C GLY A 683 -22.11 -4.91 -18.49
N LEU A 684 -21.65 -5.00 -19.72
CA LEU A 684 -22.11 -5.95 -20.72
C LEU A 684 -20.92 -6.72 -21.27
N LYS A 685 -21.00 -8.05 -21.28
CA LYS A 685 -20.03 -8.93 -21.92
C LYS A 685 -20.72 -9.73 -23.01
N VAL A 686 -20.19 -9.68 -24.22
CA VAL A 686 -20.71 -10.41 -25.38
C VAL A 686 -19.71 -11.51 -25.73
N SER A 687 -20.19 -12.75 -25.90
CA SER A 687 -19.39 -13.89 -26.35
C SER A 687 -19.83 -14.28 -27.76
N LEU A 688 -18.88 -14.29 -28.69
CA LEU A 688 -19.05 -14.64 -30.10
C LEU A 688 -18.73 -16.12 -30.36
#